data_897eafcfeb7a4bd51a05c379ec8f3a51
#
_entry.id   897eafcfeb7a4bd51a05c379ec8f3a51
#
_cell.length_a   1.000
_cell.length_b   1.000
_cell.length_c   1.000
_cell.angle_alpha   90.00
_cell.angle_beta   90.00
_cell.angle_gamma   90.00
#
_symmetry.space_group_name_H-M   'P 1'
#
loop_
_entity.id
_entity.type
_entity.pdbx_description
1 polymer ?
#
loop_
_entity_poly.entity_id
_entity_poly.type
_entity_poly.pdbx_seq_one_letter_code
_entity_poly.pdbx_strand_id
1 'polypeptide(L)'
;MGYRAAGKSTTGNSILGREEFDLKTPAQCVRRHGEVADRHITIIEAPGWWRSYTVEKSPELLKQEIVLSVSLCPPGPHAVLLIIRVDDRFKESHRKALQGHLDLLGERVWSHTIVLFTHGDSLLDTSIEQHIESEVQDLQWLLDKCGNRYHVLNNKNRSDDTQIKELLEKIEETVAQNNGCHFQIDRKILQEIKERRRAEEERAEERIKRMKKQSENIRSQMSDTQHFSELRIVLMGYKEAGKSSSGNSILGRDEFDLKTSAQCLRRHGEVADRHVTVIEAPGWWSDFTVEESPELLKEEILLSVSLCPPGPHAVLLIIRVDIGFKENERKALQGHLDLLSERVWNHTIVLFTCGDSLLDTSIEQQIESEGQDLEWLLDKCGNRYHVLNNKNRSDNTQIKELLMKIEETVAQNNGFHFQIDRKILQEMKERKRAEEQRAEERMKRMKKQRENIRSQMSDAQRLSELRIVLMGYRTAGKSSTGNSILGREEFDLKASAQCVRRHGEVADRHITVIEAPGWWMNEPVEESPELLKQEIVLSVSLCPPGPHAVLLIIRVDIGFKETERKALQGHLDLLGERVWSHTIVLFTHGDSLLDTSIEQHIESEGEDLQWLLDKCGNRYHVLNNQNRIDDTQIKELLEKIEETVTQNNGCHFEIDRKILQETDGRKKMKEQIDKWREDIRSLTSE
;
A
#
# COMPACT_ATOMS: atom_id res chain seq x y z
N MET A 1 12.90 -15.88 -13.72
CA MET A 1 12.71 -14.65 -12.89
C MET A 1 11.25 -14.24 -12.87
N GLY A 2 10.79 -13.44 -11.92
CA GLY A 2 9.40 -12.99 -11.83
C GLY A 2 8.97 -12.77 -10.38
N TYR A 3 7.78 -12.20 -10.20
CA TYR A 3 7.25 -11.91 -8.86
C TYR A 3 6.90 -13.18 -8.06
N ARG A 4 6.65 -13.02 -6.75
CA ARG A 4 6.22 -14.13 -5.86
C ARG A 4 4.91 -14.74 -6.38
N ALA A 5 4.82 -16.06 -6.32
CA ALA A 5 3.67 -16.83 -6.82
C ALA A 5 3.37 -16.70 -8.34
N ALA A 6 4.31 -16.20 -9.15
CA ALA A 6 4.16 -16.18 -10.61
C ALA A 6 4.24 -17.58 -11.27
N GLY A 7 4.62 -18.62 -10.54
CA GLY A 7 4.78 -19.98 -11.05
C GLY A 7 6.22 -20.36 -11.44
N LYS A 8 7.25 -19.68 -10.91
CA LYS A 8 8.66 -19.94 -11.23
C LYS A 8 9.10 -21.38 -10.95
N SER A 9 8.94 -21.84 -9.71
CA SER A 9 9.31 -23.21 -9.28
C SER A 9 8.54 -24.26 -10.07
N THR A 10 7.23 -24.04 -10.27
CA THR A 10 6.39 -24.92 -11.08
C THR A 10 6.85 -24.98 -12.53
N THR A 11 7.23 -23.84 -13.11
CA THR A 11 7.80 -23.77 -14.47
C THR A 11 9.11 -24.53 -14.56
N GLY A 12 10.02 -24.35 -13.58
CA GLY A 12 11.27 -25.12 -13.52
C GLY A 12 11.03 -26.62 -13.47
N ASN A 13 10.07 -27.07 -12.67
CA ASN A 13 9.65 -28.47 -12.57
C ASN A 13 9.03 -28.98 -13.89
N SER A 14 8.20 -28.16 -14.54
CA SER A 14 7.61 -28.52 -15.85
C SER A 14 8.68 -28.67 -16.93
N ILE A 15 9.68 -27.76 -16.99
CA ILE A 15 10.79 -27.86 -17.95
C ILE A 15 11.63 -29.12 -17.70
N LEU A 16 11.94 -29.45 -16.44
CA LEU A 16 12.73 -30.63 -16.09
C LEU A 16 11.94 -31.94 -16.12
N GLY A 17 10.62 -31.89 -16.26
CA GLY A 17 9.75 -33.06 -16.24
C GLY A 17 9.66 -33.77 -14.89
N ARG A 18 10.17 -33.17 -13.82
CA ARG A 18 10.20 -33.74 -12.46
C ARG A 18 10.22 -32.66 -11.38
N GLU A 19 9.88 -33.03 -10.13
CA GLU A 19 9.85 -32.10 -9.00
C GLU A 19 11.26 -31.92 -8.42
N GLU A 20 11.97 -30.88 -8.84
CA GLU A 20 13.32 -30.51 -8.40
C GLU A 20 13.31 -29.18 -7.62
N PHE A 21 12.37 -28.29 -7.89
CA PHE A 21 12.19 -27.04 -7.19
C PHE A 21 11.08 -27.16 -6.15
N ASP A 22 11.39 -26.77 -4.92
CA ASP A 22 10.37 -26.65 -3.87
C ASP A 22 9.41 -25.51 -4.23
N LEU A 23 8.10 -25.71 -3.98
CA LEU A 23 7.07 -24.69 -4.26
C LEU A 23 7.10 -23.51 -3.29
N LYS A 24 7.92 -23.57 -2.25
CA LYS A 24 8.19 -22.41 -1.39
C LYS A 24 9.07 -21.42 -2.13
N THR A 25 8.71 -20.13 -2.08
CA THR A 25 9.52 -19.07 -2.70
C THR A 25 10.91 -19.03 -2.08
N PRO A 26 12.00 -19.29 -2.82
CA PRO A 26 13.34 -19.27 -2.27
C PRO A 26 13.78 -17.84 -1.93
N ALA A 27 14.56 -17.65 -0.86
CA ALA A 27 15.22 -16.37 -0.54
C ALA A 27 16.53 -16.20 -1.31
N GLN A 28 17.15 -17.32 -1.72
CA GLN A 28 18.38 -17.38 -2.50
C GLN A 28 18.12 -18.06 -3.84
N CYS A 29 19.04 -17.87 -4.78
CA CYS A 29 18.96 -18.54 -6.06
C CYS A 29 19.12 -20.04 -5.93
N VAL A 30 18.26 -20.81 -6.61
CA VAL A 30 18.30 -22.26 -6.65
C VAL A 30 18.74 -22.73 -8.03
N ARG A 31 19.77 -23.58 -8.09
CA ARG A 31 20.30 -24.16 -9.31
C ARG A 31 19.92 -25.63 -9.44
N ARG A 32 19.38 -26.04 -10.59
CA ARG A 32 19.02 -27.43 -10.90
C ARG A 32 19.47 -27.78 -12.32
N HIS A 33 19.67 -29.08 -12.58
CA HIS A 33 20.12 -29.61 -13.87
C HIS A 33 19.24 -30.78 -14.30
N GLY A 34 19.11 -30.97 -15.61
CA GLY A 34 18.43 -32.12 -16.17
C GLY A 34 18.74 -32.31 -17.64
N GLU A 35 18.31 -33.45 -18.17
CA GLU A 35 18.26 -33.74 -19.60
C GLU A 35 16.82 -33.62 -20.09
N VAL A 36 16.58 -32.80 -21.13
CA VAL A 36 15.27 -32.55 -21.70
C VAL A 36 15.40 -32.48 -23.21
N ALA A 37 14.67 -33.35 -23.93
CA ALA A 37 14.73 -33.42 -25.40
C ALA A 37 16.17 -33.47 -25.94
N ASP A 38 17.01 -34.40 -25.40
CA ASP A 38 18.41 -34.62 -25.73
C ASP A 38 19.34 -33.40 -25.48
N ARG A 39 18.93 -32.46 -24.61
CA ARG A 39 19.71 -31.28 -24.21
C ARG A 39 20.00 -31.29 -22.72
N HIS A 40 21.25 -30.99 -22.36
CA HIS A 40 21.59 -30.70 -20.97
C HIS A 40 21.14 -29.30 -20.59
N ILE A 41 20.18 -29.20 -19.69
CA ILE A 41 19.58 -27.92 -19.26
C ILE A 41 20.01 -27.61 -17.82
N THR A 42 20.43 -26.37 -17.62
CA THR A 42 20.64 -25.78 -16.29
C THR A 42 19.60 -24.70 -16.07
N ILE A 43 18.83 -24.79 -15.00
CA ILE A 43 17.83 -23.80 -14.61
C ILE A 43 18.26 -23.14 -13.31
N ILE A 44 18.26 -21.81 -13.29
CA ILE A 44 18.44 -21.00 -12.11
C ILE A 44 17.10 -20.31 -11.78
N GLU A 45 16.55 -20.64 -10.63
CA GLU A 45 15.42 -19.90 -10.07
C GLU A 45 15.95 -18.76 -9.21
N ALA A 46 15.70 -17.52 -9.60
CA ALA A 46 15.95 -16.35 -8.78
C ALA A 46 14.79 -16.11 -7.81
N PRO A 47 15.02 -15.57 -6.60
CA PRO A 47 13.97 -15.23 -5.67
C PRO A 47 12.99 -14.22 -6.29
N GLY A 48 11.72 -14.30 -5.91
CA GLY A 48 10.67 -13.45 -6.44
C GLY A 48 10.43 -12.21 -5.58
N TRP A 49 10.22 -11.08 -6.23
CA TRP A 49 9.81 -9.81 -5.61
C TRP A 49 8.29 -9.73 -5.39
N TRP A 50 7.84 -8.75 -4.62
CA TRP A 50 6.42 -8.45 -4.50
C TRP A 50 5.91 -7.78 -5.78
N ARG A 51 4.77 -8.26 -6.29
CA ARG A 51 4.23 -7.95 -7.62
C ARG A 51 4.12 -6.45 -7.92
N SER A 52 3.71 -5.64 -6.95
CA SER A 52 3.47 -4.19 -7.12
C SER A 52 4.52 -3.32 -6.44
N TYR A 53 5.55 -3.92 -5.81
CA TYR A 53 6.58 -3.16 -5.12
C TYR A 53 7.73 -2.84 -6.07
N THR A 54 8.03 -1.57 -6.17
CA THR A 54 9.19 -1.11 -6.94
C THR A 54 10.50 -1.65 -6.35
N VAL A 55 11.56 -1.61 -7.12
CA VAL A 55 12.88 -2.13 -6.69
C VAL A 55 13.39 -1.45 -5.43
N GLU A 56 13.03 -0.18 -5.20
CA GLU A 56 13.41 0.59 -4.00
C GLU A 56 12.82 -0.03 -2.72
N LYS A 57 11.58 -0.53 -2.79
CA LYS A 57 10.88 -1.19 -1.66
C LYS A 57 11.29 -2.66 -1.47
N SER A 58 12.14 -3.19 -2.33
CA SER A 58 12.64 -4.56 -2.20
C SER A 58 13.89 -4.62 -1.31
N PRO A 59 14.02 -5.69 -0.48
CA PRO A 59 15.22 -5.88 0.34
C PRO A 59 16.51 -5.91 -0.48
N GLU A 60 17.59 -5.37 0.07
CA GLU A 60 18.88 -5.33 -0.63
C GLU A 60 19.43 -6.73 -0.95
N LEU A 61 19.24 -7.71 -0.05
CA LEU A 61 19.62 -9.10 -0.34
C LEU A 61 18.89 -9.68 -1.55
N LEU A 62 17.60 -9.36 -1.71
CA LEU A 62 16.83 -9.78 -2.89
C LEU A 62 17.45 -9.20 -4.18
N LYS A 63 17.82 -7.93 -4.18
CA LYS A 63 18.46 -7.27 -5.33
C LYS A 63 19.79 -7.91 -5.66
N GLN A 64 20.61 -8.19 -4.66
CA GLN A 64 21.88 -8.90 -4.82
C GLN A 64 21.67 -10.30 -5.40
N GLU A 65 20.71 -11.07 -4.91
CA GLU A 65 20.40 -12.41 -5.41
C GLU A 65 19.93 -12.38 -6.88
N ILE A 66 19.13 -11.41 -7.29
CA ILE A 66 18.74 -11.23 -8.69
C ILE A 66 19.98 -11.03 -9.57
N VAL A 67 20.92 -10.19 -9.15
CA VAL A 67 22.17 -9.95 -9.90
C VAL A 67 23.07 -11.19 -9.89
N LEU A 68 23.21 -11.87 -8.78
CA LEU A 68 24.03 -13.08 -8.66
C LEU A 68 23.47 -14.26 -9.46
N SER A 69 22.16 -14.32 -9.70
CA SER A 69 21.50 -15.42 -10.40
C SER A 69 22.13 -15.73 -11.76
N VAL A 70 22.50 -14.71 -12.52
CA VAL A 70 23.09 -14.85 -13.86
C VAL A 70 24.52 -15.39 -13.81
N SER A 71 25.21 -15.25 -12.68
CA SER A 71 26.56 -15.78 -12.49
C SER A 71 26.60 -17.27 -12.11
N LEU A 72 25.44 -17.85 -11.75
CA LEU A 72 25.34 -19.27 -11.37
C LEU A 72 25.30 -20.24 -12.57
N CYS A 73 25.18 -19.73 -13.79
CA CYS A 73 25.32 -20.52 -15.01
C CYS A 73 26.41 -19.94 -15.92
N PRO A 74 27.71 -20.16 -15.59
CA PRO A 74 28.79 -19.67 -16.43
C PRO A 74 28.81 -20.36 -17.81
N PRO A 75 29.14 -19.61 -18.88
CA PRO A 75 29.62 -18.23 -18.92
C PRO A 75 28.50 -17.17 -18.86
N GLY A 76 27.24 -17.55 -18.80
CA GLY A 76 26.04 -16.74 -18.68
C GLY A 76 24.81 -17.51 -19.15
N PRO A 77 23.58 -17.09 -18.81
CA PRO A 77 22.37 -17.73 -19.28
C PRO A 77 22.14 -17.45 -20.78
N HIS A 78 21.66 -18.45 -21.51
CA HIS A 78 21.22 -18.32 -22.90
C HIS A 78 19.95 -17.48 -23.02
N ALA A 79 19.01 -17.64 -22.08
CA ALA A 79 17.81 -16.85 -21.99
C ALA A 79 17.44 -16.56 -20.54
N VAL A 80 16.76 -15.44 -20.31
CA VAL A 80 16.11 -15.08 -19.08
C VAL A 80 14.60 -15.27 -19.28
N LEU A 81 14.03 -16.27 -18.63
CA LEU A 81 12.59 -16.49 -18.64
C LEU A 81 11.93 -15.58 -17.63
N LEU A 82 11.18 -14.60 -18.09
CA LEU A 82 10.40 -13.69 -17.27
C LEU A 82 8.99 -14.22 -17.10
N ILE A 83 8.69 -14.68 -15.89
CA ILE A 83 7.47 -15.45 -15.61
C ILE A 83 6.35 -14.54 -15.10
N ILE A 84 5.22 -14.56 -15.81
CA ILE A 84 4.03 -13.76 -15.55
C ILE A 84 2.80 -14.68 -15.61
N ARG A 85 1.80 -14.44 -14.78
CA ARG A 85 0.52 -15.16 -14.84
C ARG A 85 -0.40 -14.50 -15.87
N VAL A 86 -1.00 -15.32 -16.74
CA VAL A 86 -1.96 -14.86 -17.75
C VAL A 86 -3.34 -14.53 -17.15
N ASP A 87 -3.69 -15.17 -16.02
CA ASP A 87 -4.95 -14.93 -15.29
C ASP A 87 -4.92 -13.69 -14.37
N ASP A 88 -3.81 -12.98 -14.38
CA ASP A 88 -3.59 -11.78 -13.59
C ASP A 88 -3.44 -10.55 -14.49
N ARG A 89 -4.34 -9.58 -14.38
CA ARG A 89 -4.24 -8.32 -15.14
C ARG A 89 -2.92 -7.61 -14.91
N PHE A 90 -2.20 -7.29 -15.99
CA PHE A 90 -0.91 -6.61 -15.94
C PHE A 90 -1.10 -5.09 -15.89
N LYS A 91 -0.64 -4.43 -14.80
CA LYS A 91 -0.86 -3.00 -14.52
C LYS A 91 0.46 -2.23 -14.54
N GLU A 92 0.38 -0.89 -14.63
CA GLU A 92 1.54 0.02 -14.58
C GLU A 92 2.43 -0.22 -13.34
N SER A 93 1.84 -0.47 -12.16
CA SER A 93 2.61 -0.81 -10.95
C SER A 93 3.43 -2.09 -11.12
N HIS A 94 2.88 -3.10 -11.81
CA HIS A 94 3.59 -4.34 -12.12
C HIS A 94 4.70 -4.10 -13.14
N ARG A 95 4.44 -3.28 -14.15
CA ARG A 95 5.45 -2.87 -15.15
C ARG A 95 6.63 -2.16 -14.48
N LYS A 96 6.36 -1.15 -13.64
CA LYS A 96 7.42 -0.42 -12.90
C LYS A 96 8.22 -1.34 -11.98
N ALA A 97 7.55 -2.21 -11.23
CA ALA A 97 8.21 -3.19 -10.38
C ALA A 97 9.10 -4.13 -11.18
N LEU A 98 8.59 -4.71 -12.25
CA LEU A 98 9.31 -5.65 -13.11
C LEU A 98 10.50 -4.97 -13.79
N GLN A 99 10.29 -3.79 -14.37
CA GLN A 99 11.34 -3.01 -15.03
C GLN A 99 12.49 -2.74 -14.06
N GLY A 100 12.20 -2.16 -12.88
CA GLY A 100 13.25 -1.83 -11.91
C GLY A 100 14.08 -3.04 -11.46
N HIS A 101 13.45 -4.23 -11.30
CA HIS A 101 14.19 -5.43 -10.93
C HIS A 101 15.04 -6.00 -12.07
N LEU A 102 14.58 -5.93 -13.32
CA LEU A 102 15.37 -6.36 -14.47
C LEU A 102 16.51 -5.37 -14.81
N ASP A 103 16.27 -4.08 -14.61
CA ASP A 103 17.29 -3.05 -14.85
C ASP A 103 18.52 -3.20 -13.94
N LEU A 104 18.41 -3.93 -12.81
CA LEU A 104 19.58 -4.35 -12.00
C LEU A 104 20.61 -5.17 -12.80
N LEU A 105 20.16 -5.84 -13.87
CA LEU A 105 21.02 -6.65 -14.75
C LEU A 105 21.57 -5.83 -15.92
N GLY A 106 21.11 -4.59 -16.11
CA GLY A 106 21.47 -3.72 -17.21
C GLY A 106 20.62 -3.92 -18.46
N GLU A 107 20.56 -2.93 -19.36
CA GLU A 107 19.67 -2.86 -20.52
C GLU A 107 19.79 -4.08 -21.45
N ARG A 108 20.96 -4.71 -21.53
CA ARG A 108 21.19 -5.90 -22.40
C ARG A 108 20.36 -7.12 -22.01
N VAL A 109 19.82 -7.18 -20.80
CA VAL A 109 18.99 -8.31 -20.36
C VAL A 109 17.76 -8.50 -21.26
N TRP A 110 17.21 -7.40 -21.72
CA TRP A 110 15.98 -7.41 -22.53
C TRP A 110 16.13 -8.18 -23.85
N SER A 111 17.30 -8.13 -24.51
CA SER A 111 17.56 -8.88 -25.74
C SER A 111 17.64 -10.39 -25.53
N HIS A 112 17.85 -10.86 -24.29
CA HIS A 112 17.89 -12.27 -23.91
C HIS A 112 16.64 -12.70 -23.13
N THR A 113 15.65 -11.81 -22.96
CA THR A 113 14.44 -12.09 -22.19
C THR A 113 13.34 -12.66 -23.07
N ILE A 114 12.71 -13.72 -22.59
CA ILE A 114 11.48 -14.32 -23.14
C ILE A 114 10.42 -14.20 -22.07
N VAL A 115 9.26 -13.58 -22.38
CA VAL A 115 8.11 -13.51 -21.47
C VAL A 115 7.41 -14.87 -21.48
N LEU A 116 7.34 -15.53 -20.33
CA LEU A 116 6.68 -16.82 -20.18
C LEU A 116 5.39 -16.64 -19.39
N PHE A 117 4.26 -16.80 -20.10
CA PHE A 117 2.94 -16.76 -19.49
C PHE A 117 2.61 -18.08 -18.84
N THR A 118 2.39 -18.11 -17.53
CA THR A 118 1.90 -19.29 -16.80
C THR A 118 0.39 -19.27 -16.67
N HIS A 119 -0.20 -20.38 -16.21
CA HIS A 119 -1.65 -20.57 -16.12
C HIS A 119 -2.34 -20.46 -17.49
N GLY A 120 -1.71 -21.02 -18.54
CA GLY A 120 -2.26 -21.04 -19.90
C GLY A 120 -3.64 -21.68 -20.02
N ASP A 121 -4.01 -22.56 -19.08
CA ASP A 121 -5.35 -23.12 -18.97
C ASP A 121 -6.44 -22.07 -18.69
N SER A 122 -6.08 -20.90 -18.17
CA SER A 122 -7.02 -19.80 -17.92
C SER A 122 -7.41 -19.02 -19.18
N LEU A 123 -6.71 -19.22 -20.30
CA LEU A 123 -7.07 -18.61 -21.59
C LEU A 123 -8.36 -19.19 -22.20
N LEU A 124 -8.73 -20.43 -21.80
CA LEU A 124 -9.88 -21.16 -22.35
C LEU A 124 -9.85 -21.20 -23.90
N ASP A 125 -10.83 -20.56 -24.55
CA ASP A 125 -10.96 -20.45 -25.98
C ASP A 125 -10.30 -19.18 -26.59
N THR A 126 -9.62 -18.38 -25.79
CA THR A 126 -8.96 -17.14 -26.20
C THR A 126 -7.49 -17.39 -26.53
N SER A 127 -7.00 -16.93 -27.69
CA SER A 127 -5.57 -17.01 -27.98
C SER A 127 -4.77 -16.03 -27.13
N ILE A 128 -3.48 -16.32 -26.93
CA ILE A 128 -2.61 -15.40 -26.20
C ILE A 128 -2.47 -14.04 -26.90
N GLU A 129 -2.53 -14.01 -28.23
CA GLU A 129 -2.49 -12.78 -29.02
C GLU A 129 -3.72 -11.93 -28.76
N GLN A 130 -4.91 -12.53 -28.72
CA GLN A 130 -6.15 -11.83 -28.35
C GLN A 130 -6.11 -11.33 -26.91
N HIS A 131 -5.54 -12.12 -25.99
CA HIS A 131 -5.34 -11.68 -24.60
C HIS A 131 -4.40 -10.47 -24.53
N ILE A 132 -3.25 -10.50 -25.23
CA ILE A 132 -2.29 -9.40 -25.30
C ILE A 132 -2.94 -8.13 -25.86
N GLU A 133 -3.73 -8.25 -26.93
CA GLU A 133 -4.43 -7.12 -27.53
C GLU A 133 -5.53 -6.54 -26.62
N SER A 134 -6.15 -7.37 -25.79
CA SER A 134 -7.18 -6.94 -24.83
C SER A 134 -6.60 -6.25 -23.60
N GLU A 135 -5.35 -6.55 -23.24
CA GLU A 135 -4.62 -5.90 -22.16
C GLU A 135 -4.09 -4.53 -22.60
N VAL A 136 -4.10 -3.57 -21.67
CA VAL A 136 -3.74 -2.18 -21.92
C VAL A 136 -2.22 -2.04 -22.17
N GLN A 137 -1.78 -0.88 -22.63
CA GLN A 137 -0.43 -0.45 -23.03
C GLN A 137 0.77 -1.03 -22.24
N ASP A 138 0.57 -1.39 -20.96
CA ASP A 138 1.67 -1.87 -20.10
C ASP A 138 2.20 -3.24 -20.48
N LEU A 139 1.32 -4.18 -20.92
CA LEU A 139 1.74 -5.50 -21.39
C LEU A 139 2.39 -5.39 -22.77
N GLN A 140 1.84 -4.55 -23.65
CA GLN A 140 2.41 -4.28 -24.97
C GLN A 140 3.82 -3.71 -24.83
N TRP A 141 4.01 -2.71 -23.94
CA TRP A 141 5.34 -2.15 -23.63
C TRP A 141 6.34 -3.25 -23.24
N LEU A 142 5.92 -4.22 -22.40
CA LEU A 142 6.80 -5.30 -21.97
C LEU A 142 7.23 -6.19 -23.14
N LEU A 143 6.30 -6.55 -23.99
CA LEU A 143 6.57 -7.37 -25.16
C LEU A 143 7.47 -6.66 -26.17
N ASP A 144 7.24 -5.36 -26.40
CA ASP A 144 8.10 -4.52 -27.24
C ASP A 144 9.54 -4.49 -26.71
N LYS A 145 9.72 -4.31 -25.40
CA LYS A 145 11.05 -4.37 -24.75
C LYS A 145 11.73 -5.71 -24.93
N CYS A 146 11.00 -6.81 -24.93
CA CYS A 146 11.52 -8.16 -25.18
C CYS A 146 11.57 -8.55 -26.67
N GLY A 147 11.33 -7.61 -27.61
CA GLY A 147 11.29 -7.89 -29.05
C GLY A 147 10.24 -8.93 -29.43
N ASN A 148 9.07 -8.86 -28.82
CA ASN A 148 7.92 -9.76 -28.98
C ASN A 148 8.24 -11.26 -28.77
N ARG A 149 9.24 -11.57 -27.92
CA ARG A 149 9.55 -12.95 -27.53
C ARG A 149 8.70 -13.36 -26.33
N TYR A 150 7.75 -14.23 -26.57
CA TYR A 150 6.89 -14.79 -25.54
C TYR A 150 6.52 -16.25 -25.81
N HIS A 151 6.10 -16.95 -24.76
CA HIS A 151 5.58 -18.31 -24.82
C HIS A 151 4.52 -18.53 -23.74
N VAL A 152 3.59 -19.44 -23.95
CA VAL A 152 2.56 -19.82 -22.98
C VAL A 152 2.84 -21.22 -22.45
N LEU A 153 2.75 -21.38 -21.13
CA LEU A 153 2.95 -22.66 -20.47
C LEU A 153 1.74 -23.00 -19.58
N ASN A 154 1.17 -24.17 -19.84
CA ASN A 154 0.18 -24.76 -18.95
C ASN A 154 0.87 -25.72 -17.98
N ASN A 155 1.19 -25.23 -16.79
CA ASN A 155 1.88 -25.99 -15.75
C ASN A 155 1.04 -27.14 -15.14
N LYS A 156 -0.28 -27.21 -15.42
CA LYS A 156 -1.14 -28.33 -14.98
C LYS A 156 -1.03 -29.51 -15.91
N ASN A 157 -0.80 -29.30 -17.21
CA ASN A 157 -0.63 -30.36 -18.22
C ASN A 157 0.85 -30.71 -18.39
N ARG A 158 1.43 -31.37 -17.39
CA ARG A 158 2.85 -31.79 -17.39
C ARG A 158 3.16 -32.94 -18.40
N SER A 159 2.13 -33.58 -18.96
CA SER A 159 2.30 -34.68 -19.91
C SER A 159 2.46 -34.22 -21.37
N ASP A 160 2.31 -32.91 -21.62
CA ASP A 160 2.46 -32.34 -22.96
C ASP A 160 3.90 -31.80 -23.13
N ASP A 161 4.75 -32.66 -23.67
CA ASP A 161 6.15 -32.31 -23.99
C ASP A 161 6.28 -31.30 -25.13
N THR A 162 5.19 -31.05 -25.89
CA THR A 162 5.21 -30.16 -27.06
C THR A 162 5.50 -28.72 -26.62
N GLN A 163 4.82 -28.20 -25.63
CA GLN A 163 5.02 -26.84 -25.11
C GLN A 163 6.45 -26.59 -24.62
N ILE A 164 7.11 -27.64 -24.08
CA ILE A 164 8.50 -27.52 -23.61
C ILE A 164 9.46 -27.52 -24.82
N LYS A 165 9.22 -28.37 -25.83
CA LYS A 165 10.03 -28.37 -27.05
C LYS A 165 9.96 -27.04 -27.80
N GLU A 166 8.76 -26.46 -27.94
CA GLU A 166 8.55 -25.14 -28.53
C GLU A 166 9.25 -24.03 -27.76
N LEU A 167 9.24 -24.10 -26.39
CA LEU A 167 9.98 -23.17 -25.57
C LEU A 167 11.50 -23.27 -25.81
N LEU A 168 12.02 -24.48 -25.91
CA LEU A 168 13.47 -24.70 -26.17
C LEU A 168 13.86 -24.18 -27.56
N GLU A 169 13.03 -24.38 -28.59
CA GLU A 169 13.24 -23.81 -29.93
C GLU A 169 13.26 -22.27 -29.88
N LYS A 170 12.33 -21.61 -29.13
CA LYS A 170 12.34 -20.16 -28.95
C LYS A 170 13.59 -19.67 -28.22
N ILE A 171 14.12 -20.46 -27.29
CA ILE A 171 15.39 -20.13 -26.62
C ILE A 171 16.54 -20.18 -27.65
N GLU A 172 16.59 -21.21 -28.50
CA GLU A 172 17.61 -21.34 -29.55
C GLU A 172 17.51 -20.21 -30.58
N GLU A 173 16.29 -19.83 -31.01
CA GLU A 173 16.07 -18.66 -31.85
C GLU A 173 16.57 -17.37 -31.20
N THR A 174 16.30 -17.19 -29.90
CA THR A 174 16.80 -16.03 -29.13
C THR A 174 18.32 -15.98 -29.09
N VAL A 175 18.97 -17.12 -28.91
CA VAL A 175 20.45 -17.25 -28.98
C VAL A 175 20.96 -16.89 -30.36
N ALA A 176 20.32 -17.39 -31.41
CA ALA A 176 20.68 -17.09 -32.82
C ALA A 176 20.55 -15.58 -33.12
N GLN A 177 19.46 -14.93 -32.67
CA GLN A 177 19.25 -13.49 -32.80
C GLN A 177 20.34 -12.68 -32.08
N ASN A 178 20.91 -13.20 -30.99
CA ASN A 178 22.03 -12.61 -30.26
C ASN A 178 23.41 -13.12 -30.77
N ASN A 179 23.51 -13.53 -32.02
CA ASN A 179 24.75 -14.00 -32.68
C ASN A 179 25.45 -15.17 -31.92
N GLY A 180 24.67 -16.07 -31.35
CA GLY A 180 25.17 -17.20 -30.56
C GLY A 180 25.70 -16.79 -29.17
N CYS A 181 25.54 -15.54 -28.75
CA CYS A 181 26.02 -15.06 -27.47
C CYS A 181 25.02 -15.36 -26.34
N HIS A 182 25.55 -15.71 -25.18
CA HIS A 182 24.80 -15.77 -23.93
C HIS A 182 24.81 -14.41 -23.23
N PHE A 183 23.85 -14.18 -22.34
CA PHE A 183 23.79 -12.95 -21.57
C PHE A 183 24.97 -12.84 -20.61
N GLN A 184 25.65 -11.71 -20.59
CA GLN A 184 26.73 -11.41 -19.68
C GLN A 184 26.44 -10.09 -18.95
N ILE A 185 26.42 -10.16 -17.64
CA ILE A 185 26.38 -8.96 -16.78
C ILE A 185 27.77 -8.28 -16.76
N ASP A 186 27.79 -6.99 -16.54
CA ASP A 186 29.05 -6.26 -16.36
C ASP A 186 29.84 -6.86 -15.19
N ARG A 187 31.11 -7.24 -15.48
CA ARG A 187 32.00 -7.85 -14.48
C ARG A 187 32.23 -6.94 -13.28
N LYS A 188 32.21 -5.61 -13.47
CA LYS A 188 32.36 -4.64 -12.37
C LYS A 188 31.20 -4.73 -11.40
N ILE A 189 29.96 -4.70 -11.90
CA ILE A 189 28.74 -4.81 -11.08
C ILE A 189 28.78 -6.12 -10.27
N LEU A 190 29.14 -7.22 -10.94
CA LEU A 190 29.20 -8.53 -10.28
C LEU A 190 30.29 -8.58 -9.19
N GLN A 191 31.45 -7.97 -9.45
CA GLN A 191 32.53 -7.92 -8.48
C GLN A 191 32.16 -7.06 -7.28
N GLU A 192 31.64 -5.86 -7.50
CA GLU A 192 31.20 -4.95 -6.44
C GLU A 192 30.15 -5.62 -5.52
N ILE A 193 29.19 -6.34 -6.09
CA ILE A 193 28.18 -7.04 -5.29
C ILE A 193 28.81 -8.18 -4.47
N LYS A 194 29.73 -8.96 -5.05
CA LYS A 194 30.40 -10.04 -4.32
C LYS A 194 31.25 -9.51 -3.17
N GLU A 195 31.99 -8.43 -3.38
CA GLU A 195 32.82 -7.79 -2.35
C GLU A 195 31.94 -7.20 -1.24
N ARG A 196 30.86 -6.51 -1.62
CA ARG A 196 29.87 -5.95 -0.68
C ARG A 196 29.24 -7.06 0.17
N ARG A 197 28.76 -8.13 -0.44
CA ARG A 197 28.15 -9.27 0.26
C ARG A 197 29.12 -9.92 1.27
N ARG A 198 30.38 -10.12 0.88
CA ARG A 198 31.38 -10.66 1.79
C ARG A 198 31.61 -9.75 3.00
N ALA A 199 31.69 -8.45 2.79
CA ALA A 199 31.83 -7.49 3.89
C ALA A 199 30.60 -7.47 4.80
N GLU A 200 29.40 -7.63 4.23
CA GLU A 200 28.13 -7.74 4.99
C GLU A 200 28.10 -9.04 5.82
N GLU A 201 28.53 -10.17 5.27
CA GLU A 201 28.64 -11.45 5.98
C GLU A 201 29.62 -11.37 7.16
N GLU A 202 30.81 -10.76 6.97
CA GLU A 202 31.79 -10.56 8.03
C GLU A 202 31.21 -9.68 9.17
N ARG A 203 30.52 -8.58 8.84
CA ARG A 203 29.87 -7.72 9.84
C ARG A 203 28.72 -8.42 10.56
N ALA A 204 27.94 -9.24 9.85
CA ALA A 204 26.88 -10.03 10.45
C ALA A 204 27.39 -11.02 11.49
N GLU A 205 28.51 -11.72 11.20
CA GLU A 205 29.14 -12.60 12.17
C GLU A 205 29.66 -11.85 13.41
N GLU A 206 30.22 -10.66 13.23
CA GLU A 206 30.68 -9.83 14.34
C GLU A 206 29.48 -9.36 15.19
N ARG A 207 28.34 -8.98 14.55
CA ARG A 207 27.10 -8.63 15.24
C ARG A 207 26.59 -9.79 16.09
N ILE A 208 26.54 -11.00 15.55
CA ILE A 208 26.13 -12.22 16.28
C ILE A 208 27.00 -12.42 17.53
N LYS A 209 28.32 -12.34 17.39
CA LYS A 209 29.27 -12.52 18.50
C LYS A 209 29.05 -11.45 19.60
N ARG A 210 28.88 -10.18 19.19
CA ARG A 210 28.61 -9.07 20.10
C ARG A 210 27.29 -9.25 20.86
N MET A 211 26.21 -9.62 20.15
CA MET A 211 24.88 -9.81 20.75
C MET A 211 24.87 -10.98 21.74
N LYS A 212 25.49 -12.11 21.41
CA LYS A 212 25.63 -13.24 22.34
C LYS A 212 26.34 -12.83 23.63
N LYS A 213 27.47 -12.16 23.52
CA LYS A 213 28.25 -11.68 24.67
C LYS A 213 27.44 -10.70 25.54
N GLN A 214 26.67 -9.80 24.92
CA GLN A 214 25.81 -8.86 25.62
C GLN A 214 24.70 -9.58 26.39
N SER A 215 24.00 -10.53 25.77
CA SER A 215 22.94 -11.32 26.40
C SER A 215 23.48 -12.18 27.55
N GLU A 216 24.63 -12.85 27.39
CA GLU A 216 25.29 -13.61 28.45
C GLU A 216 25.66 -12.73 29.64
N ASN A 217 26.18 -11.54 29.40
CA ASN A 217 26.54 -10.59 30.46
C ASN A 217 25.30 -10.13 31.24
N ILE A 218 24.19 -9.81 30.55
CA ILE A 218 22.92 -9.43 31.20
C ILE A 218 22.39 -10.59 32.04
N ARG A 219 22.32 -11.79 31.47
CA ARG A 219 21.83 -12.99 32.17
C ARG A 219 22.67 -13.31 33.40
N SER A 220 23.98 -13.13 33.37
CA SER A 220 24.85 -13.35 34.54
C SER A 220 24.59 -12.37 35.69
N GLN A 221 23.98 -11.22 35.40
CA GLN A 221 23.61 -10.21 36.39
C GLN A 221 22.15 -10.39 36.91
N MET A 222 21.33 -11.17 36.19
CA MET A 222 19.99 -11.52 36.62
C MET A 222 20.06 -12.63 37.69
N SER A 223 19.35 -12.45 38.80
CA SER A 223 19.22 -13.51 39.81
C SER A 223 18.29 -14.62 39.30
N ASP A 224 18.54 -15.87 39.66
CA ASP A 224 17.70 -17.03 39.32
C ASP A 224 16.22 -16.91 39.74
N THR A 225 15.91 -15.91 40.55
CA THR A 225 14.57 -15.62 41.09
C THR A 225 13.81 -14.55 40.30
N GLN A 226 14.37 -13.96 39.27
CA GLN A 226 13.77 -12.84 38.51
C GLN A 226 12.90 -13.33 37.34
N HIS A 227 12.10 -14.39 37.53
CA HIS A 227 11.02 -14.68 36.59
C HIS A 227 9.83 -13.76 36.85
N PHE A 228 9.51 -12.92 35.85
CA PHE A 228 8.33 -12.08 35.93
C PHE A 228 7.06 -12.93 35.77
N SER A 229 6.22 -12.96 36.80
CA SER A 229 4.92 -13.65 36.72
C SER A 229 3.94 -12.94 35.80
N GLU A 230 4.16 -11.66 35.53
CA GLU A 230 3.34 -10.82 34.64
C GLU A 230 4.21 -10.05 33.65
N LEU A 231 3.87 -10.14 32.36
CA LEU A 231 4.47 -9.34 31.30
C LEU A 231 3.41 -8.51 30.56
N ARG A 232 3.71 -7.24 30.33
CA ARG A 232 2.85 -6.30 29.62
C ARG A 232 3.58 -5.81 28.39
N ILE A 233 2.98 -6.01 27.23
CA ILE A 233 3.59 -5.81 25.91
C ILE A 233 2.67 -4.92 25.09
N VAL A 234 3.23 -3.92 24.42
CA VAL A 234 2.53 -3.10 23.42
C VAL A 234 3.10 -3.40 22.04
N LEU A 235 2.24 -3.75 21.10
CA LEU A 235 2.58 -3.99 19.69
C LEU A 235 2.36 -2.70 18.90
N MET A 236 3.41 -2.18 18.30
CA MET A 236 3.39 -0.98 17.45
C MET A 236 4.00 -1.27 16.08
N GLY A 237 3.62 -0.51 15.08
CA GLY A 237 4.13 -0.65 13.71
C GLY A 237 3.11 -0.23 12.67
N TYR A 238 3.52 -0.15 11.43
CA TYR A 238 2.68 0.26 10.32
C TYR A 238 1.56 -0.76 10.01
N LYS A 239 0.58 -0.33 9.20
CA LYS A 239 -0.51 -1.21 8.72
C LYS A 239 0.11 -2.40 7.97
N GLU A 240 -0.46 -3.60 8.20
CA GLU A 240 0.00 -4.86 7.59
C GLU A 240 1.43 -5.31 7.99
N ALA A 241 2.05 -4.69 9.00
CA ALA A 241 3.34 -5.14 9.53
C ALA A 241 3.28 -6.53 10.20
N GLY A 242 2.08 -7.02 10.51
CA GLY A 242 1.88 -8.32 11.17
C GLY A 242 1.64 -8.22 12.69
N LYS A 243 1.15 -7.08 13.20
CA LYS A 243 0.87 -6.86 14.65
C LYS A 243 -0.10 -7.89 15.21
N SER A 244 -1.31 -8.01 14.64
CA SER A 244 -2.34 -8.96 15.07
C SER A 244 -1.83 -10.41 15.02
N SER A 245 -1.15 -10.78 13.92
CA SER A 245 -0.54 -12.12 13.78
C SER A 245 0.52 -12.38 14.85
N SER A 246 1.34 -11.36 15.19
CA SER A 246 2.35 -11.46 16.26
C SER A 246 1.71 -11.59 17.63
N GLY A 247 0.65 -10.84 17.92
CA GLY A 247 -0.14 -10.95 19.12
C GLY A 247 -0.73 -12.35 19.30
N ASN A 248 -1.32 -12.89 18.22
CA ASN A 248 -1.86 -14.26 18.18
C ASN A 248 -0.76 -15.31 18.38
N SER A 249 0.42 -15.13 17.76
CA SER A 249 1.57 -16.02 17.97
C SER A 249 2.09 -15.98 19.41
N ILE A 250 2.17 -14.78 20.03
CA ILE A 250 2.60 -14.61 21.42
C ILE A 250 1.60 -15.29 22.37
N LEU A 251 0.29 -15.12 22.17
CA LEU A 251 -0.75 -15.72 23.02
C LEU A 251 -1.04 -17.20 22.69
N GLY A 252 -0.51 -17.74 21.59
CA GLY A 252 -0.70 -19.12 21.15
C GLY A 252 -2.12 -19.45 20.65
N ARG A 253 -2.95 -18.42 20.40
CA ARG A 253 -4.33 -18.56 19.94
C ARG A 253 -4.81 -17.32 19.17
N ASP A 254 -5.91 -17.45 18.38
CA ASP A 254 -6.48 -16.34 17.61
C ASP A 254 -7.36 -15.46 18.49
N GLU A 255 -6.76 -14.42 19.07
CA GLU A 255 -7.39 -13.41 19.92
C GLU A 255 -7.55 -12.05 19.23
N PHE A 256 -6.67 -11.76 18.28
CA PHE A 256 -6.71 -10.55 17.48
C PHE A 256 -7.25 -10.87 16.09
N ASP A 257 -8.27 -10.14 15.68
CA ASP A 257 -8.76 -10.20 14.29
C ASP A 257 -7.68 -9.65 13.34
N LEU A 258 -7.48 -10.31 12.19
CA LEU A 258 -6.48 -9.88 11.21
C LEU A 258 -6.89 -8.61 10.43
N LYS A 259 -8.10 -8.10 10.67
CA LYS A 259 -8.52 -6.81 10.14
C LYS A 259 -7.84 -5.68 10.90
N THR A 260 -7.42 -4.64 10.16
CA THR A 260 -6.85 -3.43 10.77
C THR A 260 -7.84 -2.79 11.74
N SER A 261 -7.38 -2.51 12.96
CA SER A 261 -8.14 -1.79 13.98
C SER A 261 -7.74 -0.31 13.99
N ALA A 262 -8.69 0.61 14.15
CA ALA A 262 -8.45 2.02 14.40
C ALA A 262 -8.27 2.34 15.89
N GLN A 263 -8.59 1.41 16.78
CA GLN A 263 -8.46 1.54 18.23
C GLN A 263 -7.50 0.49 18.80
N CYS A 264 -6.96 0.78 19.98
CA CYS A 264 -6.15 -0.18 20.71
C CYS A 264 -6.97 -1.39 21.16
N LEU A 265 -6.42 -2.59 20.92
CA LEU A 265 -7.02 -3.85 21.36
C LEU A 265 -6.18 -4.44 22.50
N ARG A 266 -6.83 -4.76 23.62
CA ARG A 266 -6.19 -5.42 24.77
C ARG A 266 -6.62 -6.90 24.84
N ARG A 267 -5.62 -7.78 24.91
CA ARG A 267 -5.82 -9.23 25.13
C ARG A 267 -4.85 -9.74 26.19
N HIS A 268 -5.16 -10.86 26.82
CA HIS A 268 -4.31 -11.46 27.83
C HIS A 268 -4.39 -13.00 27.78
N GLY A 269 -3.33 -13.63 28.25
CA GLY A 269 -3.26 -15.09 28.29
C GLY A 269 -2.12 -15.58 29.16
N GLU A 270 -2.04 -16.88 29.34
CA GLU A 270 -0.91 -17.54 30.00
C GLU A 270 0.04 -18.09 28.96
N VAL A 271 1.31 -17.72 29.03
CA VAL A 271 2.34 -18.12 28.08
C VAL A 271 3.62 -18.47 28.82
N ALA A 272 4.06 -19.73 28.73
CA ALA A 272 5.25 -20.21 29.41
C ALA A 272 5.28 -19.81 30.91
N ASP A 273 4.21 -20.13 31.63
CA ASP A 273 4.00 -19.88 33.06
C ASP A 273 4.00 -18.38 33.46
N ARG A 274 3.66 -17.46 32.53
CA ARG A 274 3.55 -16.03 32.76
C ARG A 274 2.17 -15.51 32.32
N HIS A 275 1.60 -14.61 33.10
CA HIS A 275 0.47 -13.81 32.66
C HIS A 275 0.95 -12.74 31.68
N VAL A 276 0.58 -12.89 30.39
CA VAL A 276 0.98 -11.95 29.35
C VAL A 276 -0.22 -11.10 28.95
N THR A 277 -0.07 -9.79 29.08
CA THR A 277 -1.02 -8.80 28.55
C THR A 277 -0.42 -8.21 27.27
N VAL A 278 -1.16 -8.30 26.18
CA VAL A 278 -0.77 -7.74 24.88
C VAL A 278 -1.75 -6.65 24.50
N ILE A 279 -1.22 -5.49 24.18
CA ILE A 279 -1.95 -4.35 23.63
C ILE A 279 -1.52 -4.20 22.16
N GLU A 280 -2.44 -4.27 21.23
CA GLU A 280 -2.19 -3.90 19.85
C GLU A 280 -2.60 -2.45 19.64
N ALA A 281 -1.65 -1.58 19.29
CA ALA A 281 -1.92 -0.23 18.84
C ALA A 281 -2.31 -0.21 17.36
N PRO A 282 -3.18 0.73 16.93
CA PRO A 282 -3.47 0.89 15.52
C PRO A 282 -2.22 1.22 14.71
N GLY A 283 -2.19 0.81 13.45
CA GLY A 283 -1.04 1.01 12.58
C GLY A 283 -1.18 2.23 11.67
N TRP A 284 -0.08 2.93 11.45
CA TRP A 284 0.06 4.01 10.46
C TRP A 284 0.42 3.47 9.07
N TRP A 285 0.39 4.31 8.04
CA TRP A 285 0.93 3.97 6.72
C TRP A 285 2.46 4.03 6.74
N SER A 286 3.13 3.04 6.14
CA SER A 286 4.59 2.82 6.29
C SER A 286 5.47 3.99 5.88
N ASP A 287 5.00 4.80 4.94
CA ASP A 287 5.70 5.92 4.31
C ASP A 287 5.09 7.29 4.68
N PHE A 288 4.06 7.32 5.55
CA PHE A 288 3.43 8.57 6.00
C PHE A 288 4.07 9.06 7.30
N THR A 289 4.45 10.32 7.30
CA THR A 289 4.96 10.98 8.51
C THR A 289 3.87 11.10 9.57
N VAL A 290 4.27 11.41 10.80
CA VAL A 290 3.30 11.58 11.88
C VAL A 290 2.35 12.76 11.63
N GLU A 291 2.79 13.78 10.90
CA GLU A 291 1.98 14.93 10.52
C GLU A 291 0.85 14.55 9.56
N GLU A 292 1.11 13.60 8.65
CA GLU A 292 0.14 13.09 7.67
C GLU A 292 -0.85 12.07 8.29
N SER A 293 -0.57 11.62 9.50
CA SER A 293 -1.44 10.67 10.20
C SER A 293 -2.62 11.37 10.89
N PRO A 294 -3.82 10.75 10.92
CA PRO A 294 -4.98 11.28 11.62
C PRO A 294 -4.71 11.52 13.12
N GLU A 295 -5.28 12.58 13.68
CA GLU A 295 -5.12 12.88 15.10
C GLU A 295 -5.63 11.74 16.00
N LEU A 296 -6.73 11.10 15.65
CA LEU A 296 -7.23 9.93 16.38
C LEU A 296 -6.22 8.79 16.45
N LEU A 297 -5.44 8.55 15.38
CA LEU A 297 -4.37 7.55 15.39
C LEU A 297 -3.28 7.92 16.39
N LYS A 298 -2.86 9.18 16.42
CA LYS A 298 -1.84 9.68 17.36
C LYS A 298 -2.31 9.53 18.80
N GLU A 299 -3.56 9.84 19.10
CA GLU A 299 -4.16 9.64 20.40
C GLU A 299 -4.19 8.18 20.83
N GLU A 300 -4.59 7.29 19.93
CA GLU A 300 -4.62 5.86 20.23
C GLU A 300 -3.20 5.28 20.47
N ILE A 301 -2.17 5.76 19.75
CA ILE A 301 -0.77 5.40 20.04
C ILE A 301 -0.39 5.84 21.44
N LEU A 302 -0.72 7.06 21.87
CA LEU A 302 -0.47 7.56 23.22
C LEU A 302 -1.25 6.75 24.27
N LEU A 303 -2.50 6.39 24.00
CA LEU A 303 -3.34 5.60 24.90
C LEU A 303 -2.84 4.18 25.09
N SER A 304 -2.22 3.57 24.07
CA SER A 304 -1.81 2.17 24.06
C SER A 304 -0.97 1.80 25.29
N VAL A 305 -0.03 2.66 25.68
CA VAL A 305 0.85 2.44 26.83
C VAL A 305 0.14 2.61 28.19
N SER A 306 -1.01 3.29 28.21
CA SER A 306 -1.81 3.48 29.42
C SER A 306 -2.82 2.34 29.68
N LEU A 307 -3.08 1.51 28.66
CA LEU A 307 -4.01 0.38 28.75
C LEU A 307 -3.45 -0.82 29.53
N CYS A 308 -2.18 -0.82 29.86
CA CYS A 308 -1.52 -1.83 30.70
C CYS A 308 -0.85 -1.21 31.93
N PRO A 309 -1.63 -0.70 32.93
CA PRO A 309 -1.06 -0.08 34.11
C PRO A 309 -0.18 -1.08 34.90
N PRO A 310 0.92 -0.62 35.52
CA PRO A 310 1.38 0.77 35.56
C PRO A 310 2.17 1.25 34.34
N GLY A 311 2.34 0.40 33.32
CA GLY A 311 3.00 0.66 32.03
C GLY A 311 3.51 -0.63 31.39
N PRO A 312 3.84 -0.64 30.09
CA PRO A 312 4.39 -1.81 29.42
C PRO A 312 5.83 -2.09 29.83
N HIS A 313 6.17 -3.37 29.94
CA HIS A 313 7.53 -3.84 30.11
C HIS A 313 8.33 -3.70 28.82
N ALA A 314 7.69 -3.95 27.68
CA ALA A 314 8.28 -3.77 26.35
C ALA A 314 7.28 -3.22 25.36
N VAL A 315 7.80 -2.43 24.42
CA VAL A 315 7.17 -2.04 23.18
C VAL A 315 7.80 -2.88 22.08
N LEU A 316 7.03 -3.75 21.43
CA LEU A 316 7.46 -4.50 20.28
C LEU A 316 7.16 -3.70 19.01
N LEU A 317 8.20 -3.19 18.39
CA LEU A 317 8.12 -2.45 17.15
C LEU A 317 8.18 -3.43 15.99
N ILE A 318 7.07 -3.60 15.30
CA ILE A 318 6.86 -4.65 14.32
C ILE A 318 7.17 -4.16 12.91
N ILE A 319 8.12 -4.84 12.26
CA ILE A 319 8.62 -4.54 10.91
C ILE A 319 8.68 -5.85 10.12
N ARG A 320 8.32 -5.79 8.84
CA ARG A 320 8.45 -6.93 7.93
C ARG A 320 9.86 -7.04 7.41
N VAL A 321 10.45 -8.23 7.49
CA VAL A 321 11.79 -8.51 6.98
C VAL A 321 11.86 -8.63 5.46
N ASP A 322 10.72 -8.91 4.83
CA ASP A 322 10.60 -9.11 3.38
C ASP A 322 10.26 -7.84 2.57
N ILE A 323 10.33 -6.69 3.23
CA ILE A 323 10.20 -5.35 2.65
C ILE A 323 11.44 -4.54 3.05
N GLY A 324 12.01 -3.76 2.11
CA GLY A 324 13.14 -2.87 2.39
C GLY A 324 12.75 -1.77 3.37
N PHE A 325 13.69 -1.40 4.25
CA PHE A 325 13.52 -0.33 5.23
C PHE A 325 14.43 0.85 4.85
N LYS A 326 13.84 1.98 4.50
CA LYS A 326 14.52 3.16 3.96
C LYS A 326 14.18 4.41 4.76
N GLU A 327 14.71 5.55 4.35
CA GLU A 327 14.59 6.82 5.05
C GLU A 327 13.13 7.24 5.33
N ASN A 328 12.20 7.00 4.38
CA ASN A 328 10.80 7.37 4.57
C ASN A 328 10.15 6.54 5.69
N GLU A 329 10.36 5.21 5.66
CA GLU A 329 9.87 4.31 6.71
C GLU A 329 10.50 4.66 8.06
N ARG A 330 11.80 5.01 8.08
CA ARG A 330 12.51 5.45 9.28
C ARG A 330 11.91 6.73 9.85
N LYS A 331 11.67 7.76 9.03
CA LYS A 331 11.07 9.03 9.46
C LYS A 331 9.65 8.84 9.99
N ALA A 332 8.84 8.08 9.25
CA ALA A 332 7.47 7.75 9.67
C ALA A 332 7.44 7.06 11.04
N LEU A 333 8.26 6.02 11.19
CA LEU A 333 8.35 5.26 12.43
C LEU A 333 8.87 6.10 13.59
N GLN A 334 9.93 6.87 13.36
CA GLN A 334 10.50 7.76 14.38
C GLN A 334 9.46 8.75 14.90
N GLY A 335 8.77 9.47 13.99
CA GLY A 335 7.77 10.46 14.37
C GLY A 335 6.64 9.88 15.22
N HIS A 336 6.17 8.66 14.89
CA HIS A 336 5.10 8.01 15.67
C HIS A 336 5.56 7.52 17.05
N LEU A 337 6.80 7.02 17.17
CA LEU A 337 7.34 6.62 18.47
C LEU A 337 7.70 7.85 19.34
N ASP A 338 8.18 8.93 18.76
CA ASP A 338 8.54 10.15 19.48
C ASP A 338 7.32 10.82 20.17
N LEU A 339 6.08 10.51 19.73
CA LEU A 339 4.86 10.86 20.49
C LEU A 339 4.90 10.36 21.94
N LEU A 340 5.56 9.21 22.19
CA LEU A 340 5.67 8.59 23.52
C LEU A 340 6.86 9.11 24.32
N SER A 341 7.68 9.98 23.79
CA SER A 341 8.96 10.49 24.30
C SER A 341 10.17 9.61 23.99
N GLU A 342 11.36 10.22 24.01
CA GLU A 342 12.65 9.53 23.73
C GLU A 342 12.88 8.31 24.64
N ARG A 343 12.29 8.26 25.81
CA ARG A 343 12.46 7.14 26.78
C ARG A 343 11.87 5.82 26.26
N VAL A 344 10.94 5.86 25.32
CA VAL A 344 10.30 4.66 24.76
C VAL A 344 11.33 3.73 24.13
N TRP A 345 12.37 4.30 23.51
CA TRP A 345 13.42 3.54 22.85
C TRP A 345 14.16 2.56 23.79
N ASN A 346 14.30 2.90 25.08
CA ASN A 346 14.92 2.01 26.06
C ASN A 346 14.09 0.74 26.34
N HIS A 347 12.81 0.79 26.08
CA HIS A 347 11.87 -0.32 26.27
C HIS A 347 11.45 -0.95 24.94
N THR A 348 12.00 -0.50 23.81
CA THR A 348 11.65 -0.99 22.48
C THR A 348 12.52 -2.15 22.06
N ILE A 349 11.87 -3.18 21.53
CA ILE A 349 12.48 -4.33 20.85
C ILE A 349 11.93 -4.35 19.43
N VAL A 350 12.79 -4.39 18.42
CA VAL A 350 12.37 -4.55 17.03
C VAL A 350 11.99 -6.01 16.77
N LEU A 351 10.74 -6.24 16.41
CA LEU A 351 10.23 -7.57 16.06
C LEU A 351 10.06 -7.70 14.56
N PHE A 352 10.96 -8.45 13.93
CA PHE A 352 10.90 -8.76 12.51
C PHE A 352 9.89 -9.86 12.26
N THR A 353 8.86 -9.57 11.47
CA THR A 353 7.86 -10.54 11.00
C THR A 353 8.22 -11.10 9.63
N CYS A 354 7.45 -12.09 9.17
CA CYS A 354 7.73 -12.82 7.94
C CYS A 354 9.11 -13.49 7.95
N GLY A 355 9.55 -14.02 9.12
CA GLY A 355 10.83 -14.70 9.29
C GLY A 355 11.04 -15.90 8.36
N ASP A 356 9.94 -16.50 7.87
CA ASP A 356 9.99 -17.53 6.83
C ASP A 356 10.57 -17.05 5.50
N SER A 357 10.65 -15.74 5.28
CA SER A 357 11.27 -15.14 4.08
C SER A 357 12.80 -15.10 4.16
N LEU A 358 13.40 -15.29 5.33
CA LEU A 358 14.86 -15.33 5.50
C LEU A 358 15.47 -16.65 5.00
N LEU A 359 14.72 -17.77 5.14
CA LEU A 359 15.18 -19.14 4.82
C LEU A 359 16.58 -19.44 5.36
N ASP A 360 17.60 -19.52 4.49
CA ASP A 360 18.99 -19.82 4.83
C ASP A 360 19.83 -18.57 5.16
N THR A 361 19.20 -17.38 5.19
CA THR A 361 19.86 -16.10 5.50
C THR A 361 19.59 -15.72 6.95
N SER A 362 20.62 -15.30 7.68
CA SER A 362 20.42 -14.79 9.04
C SER A 362 19.80 -13.40 9.02
N ILE A 363 19.11 -13.05 10.12
CA ILE A 363 18.60 -11.67 10.28
C ILE A 363 19.73 -10.65 10.32
N GLU A 364 20.89 -11.03 10.82
CA GLU A 364 22.06 -10.16 10.90
C GLU A 364 22.59 -9.83 9.49
N GLN A 365 22.61 -10.80 8.58
CA GLN A 365 22.95 -10.55 7.17
C GLN A 365 21.92 -9.58 6.52
N GLN A 366 20.62 -9.76 6.80
CA GLN A 366 19.58 -8.84 6.32
C GLN A 366 19.81 -7.43 6.87
N ILE A 367 20.11 -7.29 8.17
CA ILE A 367 20.37 -5.99 8.80
C ILE A 367 21.58 -5.30 8.15
N GLU A 368 22.69 -6.01 7.98
CA GLU A 368 23.91 -5.44 7.41
C GLU A 368 23.76 -5.05 5.92
N SER A 369 22.86 -5.71 5.19
CA SER A 369 22.60 -5.41 3.79
C SER A 369 21.66 -4.19 3.60
N GLU A 370 20.68 -3.99 4.48
CA GLU A 370 19.69 -2.89 4.35
C GLU A 370 20.33 -1.50 4.53
N GLY A 371 21.42 -1.39 5.31
CA GLY A 371 22.23 -0.18 5.44
C GLY A 371 21.77 0.76 6.56
N GLN A 372 22.14 2.05 6.43
CA GLN A 372 22.15 3.03 7.52
C GLN A 372 20.83 3.26 8.22
N ASP A 373 19.70 3.20 7.52
CA ASP A 373 18.38 3.47 8.13
C ASP A 373 17.96 2.38 9.11
N LEU A 374 18.19 1.11 8.78
CA LEU A 374 17.91 0.00 9.68
C LEU A 374 18.93 -0.09 10.81
N GLU A 375 20.20 0.19 10.54
CA GLU A 375 21.24 0.30 11.58
C GLU A 375 20.87 1.38 12.59
N TRP A 376 20.49 2.58 12.13
CA TRP A 376 20.05 3.68 13.01
C TRP A 376 18.90 3.22 13.93
N LEU A 377 17.90 2.53 13.39
CA LEU A 377 16.78 2.03 14.19
C LEU A 377 17.24 1.07 15.29
N LEU A 378 18.11 0.13 14.95
CA LEU A 378 18.61 -0.84 15.91
C LEU A 378 19.51 -0.21 16.95
N ASP A 379 20.30 0.80 16.59
CA ASP A 379 21.11 1.56 17.55
C ASP A 379 20.22 2.32 18.52
N LYS A 380 19.14 2.97 18.07
CA LYS A 380 18.13 3.60 18.93
C LYS A 380 17.51 2.62 19.93
N CYS A 381 17.26 1.38 19.51
CA CYS A 381 16.74 0.32 20.37
C CYS A 381 17.85 -0.43 21.15
N GLY A 382 19.10 0.05 21.19
CA GLY A 382 20.21 -0.65 21.85
C GLY A 382 20.45 -2.05 21.31
N ASN A 383 20.29 -2.24 20.01
CA ASN A 383 20.41 -3.51 19.28
C ASN A 383 19.49 -4.63 19.81
N ARG A 384 18.32 -4.29 20.36
CA ARG A 384 17.31 -5.27 20.79
C ARG A 384 16.40 -5.61 19.62
N TYR A 385 16.47 -6.81 19.13
CA TYR A 385 15.62 -7.33 18.05
C TYR A 385 15.33 -8.83 18.21
N HIS A 386 14.26 -9.29 17.57
CA HIS A 386 13.88 -10.69 17.48
C HIS A 386 13.20 -10.96 16.14
N VAL A 387 13.26 -12.21 15.66
CA VAL A 387 12.58 -12.65 14.44
C VAL A 387 11.43 -13.56 14.81
N LEU A 388 10.28 -13.34 14.20
CA LEU A 388 9.08 -14.15 14.41
C LEU A 388 8.56 -14.67 13.07
N ASN A 389 8.40 -16.00 13.00
CA ASN A 389 7.71 -16.66 11.92
C ASN A 389 6.26 -16.92 12.32
N ASN A 390 5.35 -16.04 11.95
CA ASN A 390 3.93 -16.13 12.30
C ASN A 390 3.18 -17.28 11.59
N LYS A 391 3.78 -17.93 10.58
CA LYS A 391 3.23 -19.10 9.91
C LYS A 391 3.47 -20.40 10.71
N ASN A 392 4.58 -20.44 11.44
CA ASN A 392 4.94 -21.59 12.28
C ASN A 392 4.56 -21.36 13.74
N ARG A 393 3.26 -21.31 14.03
CA ARG A 393 2.74 -21.10 15.40
C ARG A 393 2.99 -22.27 16.35
N SER A 394 3.34 -23.44 15.83
CA SER A 394 3.65 -24.63 16.66
C SER A 394 5.03 -24.58 17.30
N ASP A 395 5.91 -23.68 16.83
CA ASP A 395 7.24 -23.50 17.41
C ASP A 395 7.21 -22.53 18.61
N ASN A 396 7.02 -23.09 19.78
CA ASN A 396 7.03 -22.32 21.03
C ASN A 396 8.43 -21.80 21.40
N THR A 397 9.50 -22.21 20.72
CA THR A 397 10.87 -21.81 21.03
C THR A 397 11.05 -20.31 20.74
N GLN A 398 10.61 -19.85 19.59
CA GLN A 398 10.70 -18.43 19.21
C GLN A 398 9.98 -17.50 20.19
N ILE A 399 8.84 -17.95 20.77
CA ILE A 399 8.10 -17.15 21.77
C ILE A 399 8.84 -17.14 23.11
N LYS A 400 9.37 -18.28 23.55
CA LYS A 400 10.18 -18.34 24.79
C LYS A 400 11.40 -17.43 24.70
N GLU A 401 12.10 -17.45 23.56
CA GLU A 401 13.25 -16.56 23.32
C GLU A 401 12.85 -15.08 23.31
N LEU A 402 11.70 -14.74 22.72
CA LEU A 402 11.16 -13.37 22.76
C LEU A 402 10.88 -12.93 24.19
N LEU A 403 10.19 -13.77 25.01
CA LEU A 403 9.91 -13.46 26.40
C LEU A 403 11.19 -13.27 27.21
N MET A 404 12.22 -14.11 27.00
CA MET A 404 13.53 -13.91 27.64
C MET A 404 14.17 -12.58 27.26
N LYS A 405 14.11 -12.16 25.99
CA LYS A 405 14.63 -10.86 25.53
C LYS A 405 13.85 -9.68 26.17
N ILE A 406 12.54 -9.86 26.41
CA ILE A 406 11.75 -8.87 27.13
C ILE A 406 12.24 -8.77 28.58
N GLU A 407 12.46 -9.89 29.27
CA GLU A 407 12.99 -9.93 30.63
C GLU A 407 14.39 -9.31 30.73
N GLU A 408 15.29 -9.61 29.76
CA GLU A 408 16.59 -8.96 29.64
C GLU A 408 16.44 -7.42 29.47
N THR A 409 15.47 -6.97 28.68
CA THR A 409 15.19 -5.54 28.50
C THR A 409 14.71 -4.88 29.78
N VAL A 410 13.85 -5.56 30.55
CA VAL A 410 13.39 -5.09 31.87
C VAL A 410 14.55 -5.01 32.84
N ALA A 411 15.44 -6.01 32.86
CA ALA A 411 16.63 -6.02 33.72
C ALA A 411 17.57 -4.86 33.37
N GLN A 412 17.82 -4.57 32.08
CA GLN A 412 18.60 -3.41 31.63
C GLN A 412 18.01 -2.08 32.10
N ASN A 413 16.69 -2.01 32.25
CA ASN A 413 15.98 -0.85 32.77
C ASN A 413 15.79 -0.90 34.32
N ASN A 414 16.64 -1.63 35.03
CA ASN A 414 16.60 -1.80 36.48
C ASN A 414 15.24 -2.27 37.04
N GLY A 415 14.52 -3.08 36.28
CA GLY A 415 13.19 -3.59 36.64
C GLY A 415 12.04 -2.62 36.38
N PHE A 416 12.32 -1.44 35.80
CA PHE A 416 11.29 -0.45 35.52
C PHE A 416 10.56 -0.74 34.20
N HIS A 417 9.26 -0.48 34.21
CA HIS A 417 8.42 -0.45 33.03
C HIS A 417 8.38 0.95 32.41
N PHE A 418 8.01 1.05 31.14
CA PHE A 418 7.85 2.35 30.48
C PHE A 418 6.68 3.13 31.09
N GLN A 419 6.89 4.39 31.36
CA GLN A 419 5.86 5.32 31.83
C GLN A 419 5.86 6.57 30.95
N ILE A 420 4.72 6.85 30.36
CA ILE A 420 4.47 8.12 29.68
C ILE A 420 4.32 9.24 30.71
N ASP A 421 4.69 10.45 30.32
CA ASP A 421 4.49 11.63 31.18
C ASP A 421 2.99 11.80 31.51
N ARG A 422 2.70 11.86 32.80
CA ARG A 422 1.32 12.03 33.30
C ARG A 422 0.64 13.30 32.78
N LYS A 423 1.42 14.36 32.53
CA LYS A 423 0.91 15.60 31.93
C LYS A 423 0.38 15.37 30.52
N ILE A 424 1.20 14.75 29.66
CA ILE A 424 0.81 14.41 28.25
C ILE A 424 -0.47 13.58 28.23
N LEU A 425 -0.52 12.57 29.11
CA LEU A 425 -1.68 11.70 29.22
C LEU A 425 -2.94 12.42 29.71
N GLN A 426 -2.78 13.35 30.65
CA GLN A 426 -3.90 14.13 31.21
C GLN A 426 -4.42 15.12 30.17
N GLU A 427 -3.55 15.89 29.53
CA GLU A 427 -3.90 16.86 28.48
C GLU A 427 -4.62 16.17 27.34
N MET A 428 -4.14 15.01 26.92
CA MET A 428 -4.78 14.22 25.86
C MET A 428 -6.18 13.75 26.27
N LYS A 429 -6.34 13.22 27.49
CA LYS A 429 -7.66 12.78 27.98
C LYS A 429 -8.66 13.93 28.10
N GLU A 430 -8.20 15.10 28.52
CA GLU A 430 -9.04 16.30 28.56
C GLU A 430 -9.43 16.77 27.17
N ARG A 431 -8.48 16.76 26.22
CA ARG A 431 -8.74 17.06 24.79
C ARG A 431 -9.77 16.10 24.21
N LYS A 432 -9.58 14.79 24.36
CA LYS A 432 -10.51 13.76 23.86
C LYS A 432 -11.93 13.94 24.41
N ARG A 433 -12.08 14.21 25.69
CA ARG A 433 -13.39 14.49 26.30
C ARG A 433 -14.05 15.74 25.71
N ALA A 434 -13.28 16.79 25.48
CA ALA A 434 -13.80 18.02 24.88
C ALA A 434 -14.22 17.78 23.42
N GLU A 435 -13.49 16.97 22.68
CA GLU A 435 -13.81 16.57 21.30
C GLU A 435 -15.07 15.69 21.25
N GLU A 436 -15.21 14.71 22.13
CA GLU A 436 -16.41 13.89 22.27
C GLU A 436 -17.66 14.75 22.55
N GLN A 437 -17.56 15.74 23.43
CA GLN A 437 -18.66 16.67 23.71
C GLN A 437 -19.03 17.51 22.48
N ARG A 438 -18.02 18.07 21.77
CA ARG A 438 -18.30 18.83 20.54
C ARG A 438 -18.89 17.95 19.45
N ALA A 439 -18.44 16.70 19.33
CA ALA A 439 -18.97 15.73 18.37
C ALA A 439 -20.45 15.43 18.65
N GLU A 440 -20.85 15.21 19.91
CA GLU A 440 -22.26 15.04 20.29
C GLU A 440 -23.11 16.29 19.97
N GLU A 441 -22.59 17.47 20.23
CA GLU A 441 -23.27 18.72 19.90
C GLU A 441 -23.44 18.89 18.39
N ARG A 442 -22.40 18.56 17.60
CA ARG A 442 -22.45 18.55 16.15
C ARG A 442 -23.53 17.58 15.64
N MET A 443 -23.53 16.37 16.14
CA MET A 443 -24.53 15.35 15.77
C MET A 443 -25.95 15.82 16.05
N LYS A 444 -26.21 16.39 17.23
CA LYS A 444 -27.54 16.93 17.61
C LYS A 444 -27.95 18.08 16.68
N ARG A 445 -27.04 18.99 16.36
CA ARG A 445 -27.26 20.12 15.46
C ARG A 445 -27.58 19.65 14.05
N MET A 446 -26.80 18.71 13.53
CA MET A 446 -27.01 18.13 12.19
C MET A 446 -28.35 17.42 12.08
N LYS A 447 -28.71 16.61 13.07
CA LYS A 447 -30.00 15.92 13.12
C LYS A 447 -31.17 16.92 13.06
N LYS A 448 -31.14 17.98 13.89
CA LYS A 448 -32.18 19.03 13.91
C LYS A 448 -32.24 19.77 12.56
N GLN A 449 -31.12 20.08 11.94
CA GLN A 449 -31.07 20.73 10.63
C GLN A 449 -31.71 19.84 9.55
N ARG A 450 -31.38 18.53 9.52
CA ARG A 450 -32.00 17.58 8.57
C ARG A 450 -33.51 17.44 8.79
N GLU A 451 -33.97 17.33 10.04
CA GLU A 451 -35.40 17.27 10.37
C GLU A 451 -36.14 18.51 9.86
N ASN A 452 -35.57 19.70 10.01
CA ASN A 452 -36.14 20.94 9.51
C ASN A 452 -36.18 20.96 7.97
N ILE A 453 -35.14 20.52 7.27
CA ILE A 453 -35.14 20.44 5.80
C ILE A 453 -36.19 19.43 5.32
N ARG A 454 -36.24 18.25 5.91
CA ARG A 454 -37.20 17.20 5.56
C ARG A 454 -38.67 17.64 5.79
N SER A 455 -38.91 18.44 6.81
CA SER A 455 -40.26 18.99 7.04
C SER A 455 -40.71 19.97 5.96
N GLN A 456 -39.79 20.54 5.19
CA GLN A 456 -40.06 21.45 4.06
C GLN A 456 -40.16 20.70 2.72
N MET A 457 -39.71 19.44 2.67
CA MET A 457 -39.80 18.60 1.47
C MET A 457 -41.20 17.99 1.37
N SER A 458 -41.85 18.13 0.23
CA SER A 458 -43.08 17.41 -0.09
C SER A 458 -42.74 16.04 -0.72
N ASP A 459 -43.62 15.04 -0.57
CA ASP A 459 -43.48 13.72 -1.20
C ASP A 459 -43.30 13.77 -2.73
N ALA A 460 -43.68 14.89 -3.36
CA ALA A 460 -43.51 15.15 -4.80
C ALA A 460 -42.13 15.60 -5.22
N GLN A 461 -41.20 15.80 -4.27
CA GLN A 461 -39.82 16.33 -4.54
C GLN A 461 -38.73 15.25 -4.69
N ARG A 462 -39.11 13.97 -4.80
CA ARG A 462 -38.13 12.96 -5.21
C ARG A 462 -37.73 13.20 -6.67
N LEU A 463 -36.45 13.46 -6.88
CA LEU A 463 -35.93 13.70 -8.21
C LEU A 463 -35.80 12.37 -8.97
N SER A 464 -36.48 12.29 -10.13
CA SER A 464 -36.35 11.12 -11.03
C SER A 464 -34.99 11.03 -11.71
N GLU A 465 -34.25 12.15 -11.76
CA GLU A 465 -32.95 12.26 -12.35
C GLU A 465 -31.96 12.96 -11.39
N LEU A 466 -30.82 12.36 -11.14
CA LEU A 466 -29.72 12.94 -10.36
C LEU A 466 -28.43 13.02 -11.17
N ARG A 467 -27.78 14.16 -11.12
CA ARG A 467 -26.49 14.45 -11.77
C ARG A 467 -25.46 14.78 -10.72
N ILE A 468 -24.37 14.00 -10.69
CA ILE A 468 -23.36 14.02 -9.64
C ILE A 468 -21.98 14.17 -10.28
N VAL A 469 -21.15 15.07 -9.76
CA VAL A 469 -19.75 15.19 -10.14
C VAL A 469 -18.88 14.73 -8.96
N LEU A 470 -17.96 13.81 -9.20
CA LEU A 470 -16.99 13.32 -8.23
C LEU A 470 -15.69 14.09 -8.39
N MET A 471 -15.26 14.77 -7.34
CA MET A 471 -14.02 15.55 -7.27
C MET A 471 -13.17 15.11 -6.07
N GLY A 472 -11.88 15.32 -6.14
CA GLY A 472 -10.94 14.98 -5.08
C GLY A 472 -9.56 14.62 -5.64
N TYR A 473 -8.59 14.52 -4.75
CA TYR A 473 -7.23 14.17 -5.12
C TYR A 473 -7.09 12.74 -5.68
N ARG A 474 -5.94 12.45 -6.28
CA ARG A 474 -5.63 11.07 -6.73
C ARG A 474 -5.69 10.14 -5.53
N THR A 475 -6.18 8.92 -5.74
CA THR A 475 -6.35 7.91 -4.69
C THR A 475 -7.39 8.21 -3.58
N ALA A 476 -8.16 9.31 -3.68
CA ALA A 476 -9.24 9.62 -2.73
C ALA A 476 -10.39 8.60 -2.74
N GLY A 477 -10.47 7.74 -3.77
CA GLY A 477 -11.53 6.75 -3.91
C GLY A 477 -12.68 7.15 -4.83
N LYS A 478 -12.47 8.10 -5.76
CA LYS A 478 -13.51 8.60 -6.70
C LYS A 478 -14.13 7.49 -7.54
N SER A 479 -13.31 6.71 -8.27
CA SER A 479 -13.79 5.62 -9.12
C SER A 479 -14.51 4.54 -8.32
N SER A 480 -13.99 4.18 -7.14
CA SER A 480 -14.66 3.24 -6.22
C SER A 480 -16.01 3.78 -5.74
N THR A 481 -16.08 5.09 -5.43
CA THR A 481 -17.33 5.77 -5.05
C THR A 481 -18.35 5.75 -6.19
N GLY A 482 -17.92 6.06 -7.43
CA GLY A 482 -18.78 5.98 -8.60
C GLY A 482 -19.34 4.58 -8.82
N ASN A 483 -18.49 3.55 -8.67
CA ASN A 483 -18.90 2.15 -8.75
C ASN A 483 -19.88 1.77 -7.62
N SER A 484 -19.64 2.24 -6.40
CA SER A 484 -20.57 2.01 -5.27
C SER A 484 -21.92 2.68 -5.49
N ILE A 485 -21.93 3.93 -5.99
CA ILE A 485 -23.19 4.65 -6.31
C ILE A 485 -23.97 3.91 -7.39
N LEU A 486 -23.33 3.42 -8.45
CA LEU A 486 -23.98 2.74 -9.56
C LEU A 486 -24.25 1.24 -9.29
N GLY A 487 -23.75 0.69 -8.18
CA GLY A 487 -23.92 -0.71 -7.81
C GLY A 487 -23.18 -1.71 -8.72
N ARG A 488 -22.27 -1.25 -9.59
CA ARG A 488 -21.54 -2.06 -10.56
C ARG A 488 -20.21 -1.42 -10.95
N GLU A 489 -19.29 -2.20 -11.53
CA GLU A 489 -17.97 -1.72 -11.96
C GLU A 489 -18.06 -1.02 -13.33
N GLU A 490 -18.27 0.29 -13.33
CA GLU A 490 -18.35 1.14 -14.51
C GLU A 490 -17.14 2.07 -14.67
N PHE A 491 -16.51 2.43 -13.55
CA PHE A 491 -15.31 3.25 -13.54
C PHE A 491 -14.06 2.37 -13.36
N ASP A 492 -13.10 2.56 -14.22
CA ASP A 492 -11.77 1.93 -14.05
C ASP A 492 -11.07 2.53 -12.82
N LEU A 493 -10.47 1.69 -11.98
CA LEU A 493 -9.74 2.15 -10.80
C LEU A 493 -8.40 2.83 -11.14
N LYS A 494 -8.03 2.89 -12.42
CA LYS A 494 -6.88 3.67 -12.89
C LYS A 494 -7.24 5.15 -12.94
N ALA A 495 -6.29 6.01 -12.49
CA ALA A 495 -6.46 7.44 -12.60
C ALA A 495 -6.59 7.86 -14.07
N SER A 496 -7.71 8.49 -14.42
CA SER A 496 -7.93 9.09 -15.72
C SER A 496 -7.39 10.52 -15.75
N ALA A 497 -6.80 10.92 -16.87
CA ALA A 497 -6.41 12.31 -17.13
C ALA A 497 -7.60 13.15 -17.66
N GLN A 498 -8.71 12.52 -18.03
CA GLN A 498 -9.91 13.15 -18.56
C GLN A 498 -11.12 12.77 -17.72
N CYS A 499 -12.18 13.58 -17.82
CA CYS A 499 -13.45 13.28 -17.19
C CYS A 499 -14.08 12.01 -17.77
N VAL A 500 -14.64 11.18 -16.90
CA VAL A 500 -15.37 9.96 -17.27
C VAL A 500 -16.82 10.09 -16.87
N ARG A 501 -17.75 9.89 -17.82
CA ARG A 501 -19.20 9.95 -17.60
C ARG A 501 -19.81 8.54 -17.65
N ARG A 502 -20.65 8.21 -16.66
CA ARG A 502 -21.40 6.96 -16.57
C ARG A 502 -22.85 7.21 -16.13
N HIS A 503 -23.73 6.26 -16.43
CA HIS A 503 -25.15 6.33 -16.10
C HIS A 503 -25.65 5.03 -15.49
N GLY A 504 -26.68 5.12 -14.66
CA GLY A 504 -27.34 3.94 -14.11
C GLY A 504 -28.68 4.27 -13.50
N GLU A 505 -29.42 3.24 -13.13
CA GLU A 505 -30.65 3.34 -12.34
C GLU A 505 -30.37 2.83 -10.92
N VAL A 506 -30.63 3.66 -9.93
CA VAL A 506 -30.40 3.35 -8.51
C VAL A 506 -31.55 3.87 -7.68
N ALA A 507 -32.21 3.01 -6.93
CA ALA A 507 -33.34 3.34 -6.08
C ALA A 507 -34.41 4.16 -6.82
N ASP A 508 -34.83 3.68 -8.01
CA ASP A 508 -35.82 4.28 -8.91
C ASP A 508 -35.47 5.69 -9.44
N ARG A 509 -34.17 6.00 -9.53
CA ARG A 509 -33.65 7.27 -10.06
C ARG A 509 -32.66 7.01 -11.20
N HIS A 510 -32.74 7.81 -12.26
CA HIS A 510 -31.71 7.88 -13.28
C HIS A 510 -30.53 8.69 -12.73
N ILE A 511 -29.38 8.05 -12.55
CA ILE A 511 -28.19 8.71 -12.01
C ILE A 511 -27.15 8.88 -13.11
N THR A 512 -26.68 10.11 -13.29
CA THR A 512 -25.51 10.43 -14.09
C THR A 512 -24.36 10.77 -13.14
N VAL A 513 -23.25 10.04 -13.25
CA VAL A 513 -22.03 10.27 -12.47
C VAL A 513 -20.92 10.67 -13.40
N ILE A 514 -20.25 11.78 -13.08
CA ILE A 514 -19.06 12.27 -13.77
C ILE A 514 -17.90 12.21 -12.79
N GLU A 515 -16.85 11.47 -13.14
CA GLU A 515 -15.59 11.49 -12.41
C GLU A 515 -14.65 12.51 -13.05
N ALA A 516 -14.29 13.55 -12.31
CA ALA A 516 -13.23 14.49 -12.70
C ALA A 516 -11.84 13.89 -12.41
N PRO A 517 -10.81 14.21 -13.20
CA PRO A 517 -9.45 13.78 -12.90
C PRO A 517 -8.99 14.35 -11.55
N GLY A 518 -8.17 13.58 -10.84
CA GLY A 518 -7.68 13.96 -9.51
C GLY A 518 -6.34 14.68 -9.57
N TRP A 519 -6.16 15.68 -8.71
CA TRP A 519 -4.89 16.36 -8.45
C TRP A 519 -4.03 15.57 -7.43
N TRP A 520 -2.78 15.99 -7.22
CA TRP A 520 -1.97 15.45 -6.13
C TRP A 520 -2.39 16.10 -4.80
N MET A 521 -2.49 15.32 -3.72
CA MET A 521 -3.12 15.71 -2.46
C MET A 521 -2.62 17.04 -1.89
N ASN A 522 -1.30 17.28 -1.92
CA ASN A 522 -0.64 18.45 -1.33
C ASN A 522 -0.19 19.47 -2.38
N GLU A 523 -0.55 19.28 -3.65
CA GLU A 523 -0.10 20.13 -4.76
C GLU A 523 -1.01 21.36 -4.90
N PRO A 524 -0.47 22.59 -4.73
CA PRO A 524 -1.23 23.80 -4.99
C PRO A 524 -1.77 23.84 -6.42
N VAL A 525 -2.92 24.46 -6.62
CA VAL A 525 -3.56 24.53 -7.95
C VAL A 525 -2.66 25.19 -8.99
N GLU A 526 -1.79 26.12 -8.57
CA GLU A 526 -0.82 26.81 -9.44
C GLU A 526 0.16 25.84 -10.10
N GLU A 527 0.57 24.80 -9.37
CA GLU A 527 1.53 23.78 -9.82
C GLU A 527 0.87 22.66 -10.64
N SER A 528 -0.44 22.54 -10.56
CA SER A 528 -1.20 21.53 -11.30
C SER A 528 -1.18 21.80 -12.81
N PRO A 529 -1.09 20.75 -13.65
CA PRO A 529 -1.11 20.89 -15.11
C PRO A 529 -2.35 21.64 -15.62
N GLU A 530 -2.17 22.53 -16.59
CA GLU A 530 -3.27 23.33 -17.14
C GLU A 530 -4.40 22.45 -17.72
N LEU A 531 -4.04 21.29 -18.29
CA LEU A 531 -5.03 20.31 -18.78
C LEU A 531 -5.92 19.79 -17.64
N LEU A 532 -5.34 19.53 -16.47
CA LEU A 532 -6.09 19.08 -15.29
C LEU A 532 -7.10 20.16 -14.84
N LYS A 533 -6.67 21.43 -14.79
CA LYS A 533 -7.53 22.57 -14.43
C LYS A 533 -8.71 22.71 -15.41
N GLN A 534 -8.44 22.56 -16.71
CA GLN A 534 -9.47 22.60 -17.75
C GLN A 534 -10.47 21.44 -17.61
N GLU A 535 -10.00 20.22 -17.38
CA GLU A 535 -10.87 19.05 -17.20
C GLU A 535 -11.75 19.18 -15.92
N ILE A 536 -11.22 19.74 -14.82
CA ILE A 536 -12.00 20.05 -13.62
C ILE A 536 -13.13 21.01 -13.95
N VAL A 537 -12.85 22.09 -14.69
CA VAL A 537 -13.88 23.05 -15.12
C VAL A 537 -14.89 22.42 -16.06
N LEU A 538 -14.47 21.58 -17.00
CA LEU A 538 -15.33 20.89 -17.95
C LEU A 538 -16.23 19.84 -17.30
N SER A 539 -15.85 19.26 -16.18
CA SER A 539 -16.58 18.17 -15.51
C SER A 539 -18.05 18.55 -15.22
N VAL A 540 -18.30 19.78 -14.80
CA VAL A 540 -19.64 20.27 -14.47
C VAL A 540 -20.50 20.53 -15.70
N SER A 541 -19.90 20.76 -16.86
CA SER A 541 -20.61 20.94 -18.14
C SER A 541 -21.00 19.63 -18.84
N LEU A 542 -20.40 18.51 -18.42
CA LEU A 542 -20.70 17.19 -18.98
C LEU A 542 -22.05 16.62 -18.51
N CYS A 543 -22.74 17.28 -17.60
CA CYS A 543 -24.09 16.91 -17.13
C CYS A 543 -25.08 18.09 -17.24
N PRO A 544 -25.44 18.51 -18.48
CA PRO A 544 -26.35 19.63 -18.66
C PRO A 544 -27.73 19.36 -18.00
N PRO A 545 -28.38 20.38 -17.47
CA PRO A 545 -27.96 21.78 -17.42
C PRO A 545 -26.95 22.11 -16.32
N GLY A 546 -26.58 21.17 -15.46
CA GLY A 546 -25.57 21.26 -14.40
C GLY A 546 -25.74 20.14 -13.36
N PRO A 547 -24.74 19.86 -12.52
CA PRO A 547 -24.85 18.86 -11.47
C PRO A 547 -25.76 19.32 -10.32
N HIS A 548 -26.51 18.39 -9.76
CA HIS A 548 -27.28 18.59 -8.54
C HIS A 548 -26.36 18.67 -7.30
N ALA A 549 -25.29 17.86 -7.31
CA ALA A 549 -24.28 17.87 -6.27
C ALA A 549 -22.86 17.63 -6.83
N VAL A 550 -21.88 18.26 -6.19
CA VAL A 550 -20.47 17.95 -6.29
C VAL A 550 -20.10 17.16 -5.04
N LEU A 551 -19.71 15.90 -5.21
CA LEU A 551 -19.18 15.09 -4.12
C LEU A 551 -17.67 15.28 -4.03
N LEU A 552 -17.24 15.97 -2.99
CA LEU A 552 -15.84 16.20 -2.70
C LEU A 552 -15.31 15.06 -1.86
N ILE A 553 -14.46 14.21 -2.46
CA ILE A 553 -14.06 12.94 -1.90
C ILE A 553 -12.71 13.07 -1.20
N ILE A 554 -12.69 12.75 0.09
CA ILE A 554 -11.51 12.72 0.95
C ILE A 554 -11.48 11.43 1.77
N ARG A 555 -10.29 11.02 2.22
CA ARG A 555 -10.10 9.79 3.00
C ARG A 555 -10.10 10.10 4.49
N VAL A 556 -10.75 9.27 5.32
CA VAL A 556 -10.72 9.41 6.78
C VAL A 556 -9.44 8.85 7.41
N ASP A 557 -8.71 8.00 6.71
CA ASP A 557 -7.51 7.34 7.22
C ASP A 557 -6.21 8.10 6.91
N ILE A 558 -6.34 9.33 6.42
CA ILE A 558 -5.26 10.29 6.19
C ILE A 558 -5.62 11.59 6.91
N GLY A 559 -4.64 12.21 7.58
CA GLY A 559 -4.82 13.50 8.25
C GLY A 559 -5.15 14.62 7.25
N PHE A 560 -6.00 15.55 7.65
CA PHE A 560 -6.39 16.70 6.84
C PHE A 560 -5.84 18.00 7.47
N LYS A 561 -4.88 18.61 6.81
CA LYS A 561 -4.13 19.78 7.31
C LYS A 561 -4.22 20.96 6.35
N GLU A 562 -3.56 22.05 6.70
CA GLU A 562 -3.57 23.31 5.93
C GLU A 562 -3.11 23.12 4.47
N THR A 563 -2.15 22.24 4.21
CA THR A 563 -1.67 21.93 2.86
C THR A 563 -2.74 21.31 1.98
N GLU A 564 -3.44 20.28 2.51
CA GLU A 564 -4.55 19.64 1.83
C GLU A 564 -5.71 20.60 1.63
N ARG A 565 -6.02 21.40 2.67
CA ARG A 565 -7.07 22.44 2.61
C ARG A 565 -6.80 23.44 1.50
N LYS A 566 -5.57 23.99 1.41
CA LYS A 566 -5.20 24.95 0.37
C LYS A 566 -5.25 24.35 -1.04
N ALA A 567 -4.70 23.14 -1.19
CA ALA A 567 -4.74 22.43 -2.47
C ALA A 567 -6.18 22.19 -2.93
N LEU A 568 -7.01 21.67 -2.06
CA LEU A 568 -8.44 21.38 -2.32
C LEU A 568 -9.21 22.65 -2.63
N GLN A 569 -9.05 23.70 -1.82
CA GLN A 569 -9.69 25.00 -2.03
C GLN A 569 -9.34 25.57 -3.40
N GLY A 570 -8.04 25.64 -3.75
CA GLY A 570 -7.61 26.18 -5.03
C GLY A 570 -8.22 25.45 -6.24
N HIS A 571 -8.35 24.12 -6.16
CA HIS A 571 -8.97 23.34 -7.25
C HIS A 571 -10.48 23.53 -7.35
N LEU A 572 -11.20 23.66 -6.22
CA LEU A 572 -12.64 23.96 -6.25
C LEU A 572 -12.93 25.42 -6.67
N ASP A 573 -12.07 26.36 -6.29
CA ASP A 573 -12.24 27.77 -6.64
C ASP A 573 -12.15 28.01 -8.16
N LEU A 574 -11.58 27.06 -8.93
CA LEU A 574 -11.69 27.07 -10.41
C LEU A 574 -13.13 27.09 -10.92
N LEU A 575 -14.09 26.57 -10.12
CA LEU A 575 -15.53 26.54 -10.45
C LEU A 575 -16.29 27.77 -9.93
N GLY A 576 -15.63 28.62 -9.16
CA GLY A 576 -16.21 29.79 -8.51
C GLY A 576 -16.91 29.50 -7.17
N GLU A 577 -17.11 30.53 -6.35
CA GLU A 577 -17.58 30.43 -4.96
C GLU A 577 -18.93 29.68 -4.81
N ARG A 578 -19.79 29.71 -5.82
CA ARG A 578 -21.10 29.03 -5.80
C ARG A 578 -21.04 27.52 -5.69
N VAL A 579 -19.91 26.90 -6.05
CA VAL A 579 -19.74 25.43 -5.99
C VAL A 579 -19.94 24.91 -4.57
N TRP A 580 -19.51 25.68 -3.58
CA TRP A 580 -19.57 25.27 -2.17
C TRP A 580 -21.00 25.02 -1.67
N SER A 581 -22.00 25.74 -2.16
CA SER A 581 -23.42 25.52 -1.80
C SER A 581 -23.99 24.21 -2.36
N HIS A 582 -23.37 23.61 -3.38
CA HIS A 582 -23.74 22.34 -3.99
C HIS A 582 -22.77 21.21 -3.62
N THR A 583 -21.78 21.48 -2.77
CA THR A 583 -20.75 20.50 -2.39
C THR A 583 -21.18 19.72 -1.15
N ILE A 584 -21.01 18.41 -1.21
CA ILE A 584 -21.11 17.48 -0.08
C ILE A 584 -19.75 16.83 0.08
N VAL A 585 -19.17 16.90 1.28
CA VAL A 585 -17.91 16.20 1.60
C VAL A 585 -18.22 14.72 1.79
N LEU A 586 -17.61 13.87 0.97
CA LEU A 586 -17.78 12.43 1.05
C LEU A 586 -16.49 11.79 1.60
N PHE A 587 -16.60 11.27 2.80
CA PHE A 587 -15.51 10.54 3.45
C PHE A 587 -15.47 9.09 2.96
N THR A 588 -14.36 8.67 2.37
CA THR A 588 -14.10 7.28 1.99
C THR A 588 -13.26 6.56 3.04
N HIS A 589 -13.12 5.24 2.89
CA HIS A 589 -12.47 4.38 3.88
C HIS A 589 -13.14 4.46 5.27
N GLY A 590 -14.48 4.53 5.27
CA GLY A 590 -15.28 4.60 6.49
C GLY A 590 -15.08 3.42 7.44
N ASP A 591 -14.62 2.28 6.95
CA ASP A 591 -14.20 1.13 7.74
C ASP A 591 -13.01 1.45 8.67
N SER A 592 -12.21 2.47 8.38
CA SER A 592 -11.12 2.94 9.24
C SER A 592 -11.60 3.69 10.49
N LEU A 593 -12.87 4.12 10.54
CA LEU A 593 -13.45 4.76 11.73
C LEU A 593 -13.80 3.75 12.83
N LEU A 594 -14.17 2.52 12.47
CA LEU A 594 -14.66 1.45 13.36
C LEU A 594 -15.72 1.95 14.35
N ASP A 595 -15.39 2.00 15.66
CA ASP A 595 -16.29 2.44 16.73
C ASP A 595 -16.26 3.97 16.95
N THR A 596 -15.50 4.71 16.14
CA THR A 596 -15.41 6.18 16.21
C THR A 596 -16.41 6.80 15.25
N SER A 597 -17.20 7.78 15.72
CA SER A 597 -18.10 8.49 14.82
C SER A 597 -17.34 9.45 13.90
N ILE A 598 -17.92 9.75 12.74
CA ILE A 598 -17.34 10.76 11.85
C ILE A 598 -17.27 12.14 12.52
N GLU A 599 -18.21 12.44 13.40
CA GLU A 599 -18.22 13.70 14.15
C GLU A 599 -17.01 13.78 15.11
N GLN A 600 -16.64 12.69 15.78
CA GLN A 600 -15.42 12.62 16.58
C GLN A 600 -14.16 12.81 15.72
N HIS A 601 -14.10 12.16 14.56
CA HIS A 601 -13.01 12.36 13.61
C HIS A 601 -12.89 13.83 13.17
N ILE A 602 -14.02 14.48 12.81
CA ILE A 602 -14.05 15.88 12.42
C ILE A 602 -13.53 16.80 13.53
N GLU A 603 -13.95 16.55 14.78
CA GLU A 603 -13.53 17.39 15.91
C GLU A 603 -12.06 17.16 16.28
N SER A 604 -11.50 15.97 16.09
CA SER A 604 -10.10 15.65 16.38
C SER A 604 -9.14 16.20 15.32
N GLU A 605 -9.52 16.18 14.00
CA GLU A 605 -8.66 16.69 12.92
C GLU A 605 -8.40 18.20 12.99
N GLY A 606 -9.28 18.96 13.68
CA GLY A 606 -9.07 20.36 14.02
C GLY A 606 -9.60 21.36 12.98
N GLU A 607 -9.03 22.57 12.98
CA GLU A 607 -9.60 23.75 12.31
C GLU A 607 -9.70 23.64 10.80
N ASP A 608 -8.75 22.95 10.14
CA ASP A 608 -8.74 22.84 8.67
C ASP A 608 -9.90 22.02 8.14
N LEU A 609 -10.19 20.88 8.76
CA LEU A 609 -11.35 20.05 8.38
C LEU A 609 -12.68 20.73 8.75
N GLN A 610 -12.73 21.38 9.89
CA GLN A 610 -13.89 22.16 10.31
C GLN A 610 -14.18 23.30 9.32
N TRP A 611 -13.15 24.03 8.90
CA TRP A 611 -13.26 25.07 7.87
C TRP A 611 -13.88 24.51 6.57
N LEU A 612 -13.40 23.35 6.11
CA LEU A 612 -13.95 22.72 4.91
C LEU A 612 -15.43 22.42 5.04
N LEU A 613 -15.83 21.85 6.18
CA LEU A 613 -17.23 21.51 6.42
C LEU A 613 -18.11 22.75 6.58
N ASP A 614 -17.62 23.81 7.20
CA ASP A 614 -18.32 25.08 7.31
C ASP A 614 -18.55 25.71 5.92
N LYS A 615 -17.54 25.69 5.04
CA LYS A 615 -17.69 26.10 3.63
C LYS A 615 -18.77 25.30 2.89
N CYS A 616 -18.86 24.02 3.14
CA CYS A 616 -19.91 23.15 2.58
C CYS A 616 -21.24 23.18 3.34
N GLY A 617 -21.44 24.12 4.28
CA GLY A 617 -22.66 24.19 5.11
C GLY A 617 -22.89 22.93 5.95
N ASN A 618 -21.83 22.31 6.42
CA ASN A 618 -21.82 21.05 7.18
C ASN A 618 -22.50 19.87 6.46
N ARG A 619 -22.45 19.82 5.14
CA ARG A 619 -22.94 18.68 4.34
C ARG A 619 -21.84 17.67 4.17
N TYR A 620 -21.99 16.51 4.80
CA TYR A 620 -21.04 15.40 4.70
C TYR A 620 -21.73 14.04 4.75
N HIS A 621 -21.05 13.04 4.26
CA HIS A 621 -21.46 11.63 4.33
C HIS A 621 -20.23 10.72 4.41
N VAL A 622 -20.39 9.54 5.01
CA VAL A 622 -19.33 8.50 5.08
C VAL A 622 -19.71 7.35 4.19
N LEU A 623 -18.76 6.87 3.42
CA LEU A 623 -18.92 5.72 2.54
C LEU A 623 -17.83 4.67 2.82
N ASN A 624 -18.28 3.44 3.08
CA ASN A 624 -17.41 2.28 3.11
C ASN A 624 -17.46 1.59 1.75
N ASN A 625 -16.47 1.86 0.89
CA ASN A 625 -16.40 1.30 -0.46
C ASN A 625 -16.06 -0.20 -0.49
N GLN A 626 -15.65 -0.82 0.62
CA GLN A 626 -15.42 -2.26 0.72
C GLN A 626 -16.71 -3.04 0.94
N ASN A 627 -17.69 -2.44 1.61
CA ASN A 627 -19.00 -3.04 1.85
C ASN A 627 -20.01 -2.63 0.77
N ARG A 628 -19.85 -3.13 -0.45
CA ARG A 628 -20.73 -2.85 -1.60
C ARG A 628 -22.14 -3.46 -1.48
N ILE A 629 -22.36 -4.33 -0.49
CA ILE A 629 -23.64 -5.04 -0.29
C ILE A 629 -24.62 -4.16 0.49
N ASP A 630 -24.15 -3.14 1.19
CA ASP A 630 -24.98 -2.26 2.00
C ASP A 630 -25.54 -1.08 1.19
N ASP A 631 -26.73 -1.28 0.60
CA ASP A 631 -27.45 -0.25 -0.14
C ASP A 631 -27.90 0.93 0.73
N THR A 632 -27.86 0.80 2.06
CA THR A 632 -28.37 1.82 3.00
C THR A 632 -27.54 3.09 2.91
N GLN A 633 -26.23 3.00 2.89
CA GLN A 633 -25.32 4.14 2.80
C GLN A 633 -25.49 4.93 1.48
N ILE A 634 -25.80 4.24 0.37
CA ILE A 634 -26.08 4.90 -0.91
C ILE A 634 -27.44 5.60 -0.88
N LYS A 635 -28.47 4.96 -0.34
CA LYS A 635 -29.80 5.57 -0.19
C LYS A 635 -29.73 6.85 0.66
N GLU A 636 -29.01 6.80 1.78
CA GLU A 636 -28.78 7.97 2.64
C GLU A 636 -28.00 9.08 1.92
N LEU A 637 -27.01 8.74 1.08
CA LEU A 637 -26.29 9.72 0.27
C LEU A 637 -27.24 10.40 -0.73
N LEU A 638 -28.06 9.63 -1.44
CA LEU A 638 -29.03 10.19 -2.40
C LEU A 638 -30.03 11.11 -1.72
N GLU A 639 -30.53 10.75 -0.52
CA GLU A 639 -31.39 11.62 0.29
C GLU A 639 -30.68 12.94 0.66
N LYS A 640 -29.40 12.89 1.06
CA LYS A 640 -28.60 14.10 1.36
C LYS A 640 -28.38 14.98 0.13
N ILE A 641 -28.28 14.38 -1.05
CA ILE A 641 -28.23 15.15 -2.32
C ILE A 641 -29.57 15.86 -2.56
N GLU A 642 -30.69 15.19 -2.38
CA GLU A 642 -32.03 15.80 -2.51
C GLU A 642 -32.27 16.90 -1.46
N GLU A 643 -31.83 16.69 -0.21
CA GLU A 643 -31.83 17.72 0.84
C GLU A 643 -31.00 18.95 0.41
N THR A 644 -29.83 18.73 -0.24
CA THR A 644 -28.98 19.82 -0.77
C THR A 644 -29.64 20.59 -1.90
N VAL A 645 -30.30 19.88 -2.82
CA VAL A 645 -31.08 20.52 -3.91
C VAL A 645 -32.20 21.37 -3.33
N THR A 646 -32.92 20.86 -2.31
CA THR A 646 -33.99 21.59 -1.63
C THR A 646 -33.46 22.87 -0.96
N GLN A 647 -32.30 22.80 -0.28
CA GLN A 647 -31.64 23.99 0.29
C GLN A 647 -31.24 25.03 -0.76
N ASN A 648 -30.97 24.61 -1.97
CA ASN A 648 -30.67 25.48 -3.12
C ASN A 648 -31.96 25.83 -3.95
N ASN A 649 -33.14 25.78 -3.34
CA ASN A 649 -34.42 26.11 -3.97
C ASN A 649 -34.73 25.29 -5.24
N GLY A 650 -34.32 24.03 -5.29
CA GLY A 650 -34.48 23.15 -6.44
C GLY A 650 -33.50 23.38 -7.58
N CYS A 651 -32.49 24.26 -7.39
CA CYS A 651 -31.53 24.60 -8.42
C CYS A 651 -30.34 23.61 -8.46
N HIS A 652 -29.84 23.36 -9.65
CA HIS A 652 -28.58 22.69 -9.89
C HIS A 652 -27.42 23.71 -9.91
N PHE A 653 -26.19 23.25 -9.81
CA PHE A 653 -25.02 24.12 -9.93
C PHE A 653 -24.82 24.56 -11.37
N GLU A 654 -24.70 25.87 -11.58
CA GLU A 654 -24.35 26.47 -12.87
C GLU A 654 -23.03 27.22 -12.72
N ILE A 655 -22.05 26.81 -13.51
CA ILE A 655 -20.76 27.51 -13.59
C ILE A 655 -20.92 28.85 -14.34
N ASP A 656 -20.13 29.85 -13.98
CA ASP A 656 -20.12 31.14 -14.68
C ASP A 656 -19.70 30.95 -16.15
N ARG A 657 -20.52 31.47 -17.07
CA ARG A 657 -20.27 31.39 -18.51
C ARG A 657 -18.92 31.99 -18.92
N LYS A 658 -18.41 32.99 -18.18
CA LYS A 658 -17.08 33.57 -18.44
C LYS A 658 -15.97 32.56 -18.21
N ILE A 659 -16.05 31.78 -17.10
CA ILE A 659 -15.07 30.74 -16.78
C ILE A 659 -15.04 29.68 -17.89
N LEU A 660 -16.21 29.24 -18.36
CA LEU A 660 -16.31 28.27 -19.46
C LEU A 660 -15.74 28.83 -20.77
N GLN A 661 -16.05 30.07 -21.12
CA GLN A 661 -15.54 30.69 -22.34
C GLN A 661 -14.02 30.85 -22.32
N GLU A 662 -13.44 31.25 -21.21
CA GLU A 662 -11.98 31.34 -21.04
C GLU A 662 -11.31 29.97 -21.18
N THR A 663 -11.92 28.93 -20.61
CA THR A 663 -11.41 27.54 -20.66
C THR A 663 -11.48 26.99 -22.09
N ASP A 664 -12.62 27.16 -22.77
CA ASP A 664 -12.80 26.76 -24.18
C ASP A 664 -11.88 27.50 -25.13
N GLY A 665 -11.68 28.81 -24.88
CA GLY A 665 -10.74 29.63 -25.63
C GLY A 665 -9.29 29.15 -25.52
N ARG A 666 -8.86 28.79 -24.29
CA ARG A 666 -7.53 28.24 -24.03
C ARG A 666 -7.34 26.86 -24.69
N LYS A 667 -8.35 26.00 -24.62
CA LYS A 667 -8.33 24.66 -25.25
C LYS A 667 -8.17 24.76 -26.76
N LYS A 668 -8.97 25.59 -27.42
CA LYS A 668 -8.86 25.83 -28.88
C LYS A 668 -7.50 26.43 -29.29
N MET A 669 -6.97 27.35 -28.49
CA MET A 669 -5.64 27.96 -28.76
C MET A 669 -4.54 26.89 -28.63
N LYS A 670 -4.61 26.01 -27.64
CA LYS A 670 -3.66 24.89 -27.47
C LYS A 670 -3.72 23.91 -28.62
N GLU A 671 -4.91 23.47 -29.03
CA GLU A 671 -5.12 22.61 -30.20
C GLU A 671 -4.51 23.22 -31.51
N GLN A 672 -4.66 24.54 -31.70
CA GLN A 672 -4.01 25.23 -32.78
C GLN A 672 -2.48 25.26 -32.71
N ILE A 673 -1.93 25.49 -31.50
CA ILE A 673 -0.48 25.47 -31.27
C ILE A 673 0.10 24.07 -31.50
N ASP A 674 -0.56 23.03 -31.00
CA ASP A 674 -0.09 21.65 -31.17
C ASP A 674 -0.16 21.24 -32.64
N LYS A 675 -1.20 21.64 -33.38
CA LYS A 675 -1.28 21.48 -34.84
C LYS A 675 -0.16 22.20 -35.57
N TRP A 676 0.13 23.44 -35.20
CA TRP A 676 1.27 24.18 -35.77
C TRP A 676 2.62 23.49 -35.46
N ARG A 677 2.79 22.93 -34.27
CA ARG A 677 4.00 22.19 -33.93
C ARG A 677 4.13 20.87 -34.75
N GLU A 678 3.03 20.19 -35.03
CA GLU A 678 3.03 19.02 -35.92
C GLU A 678 3.35 19.41 -37.35
N ASP A 679 2.75 20.51 -37.87
CA ASP A 679 3.03 21.04 -39.19
C ASP A 679 4.50 21.46 -39.33
N ILE A 680 5.09 22.10 -38.32
CA ILE A 680 6.52 22.47 -38.31
C ILE A 680 7.41 21.21 -38.28
N ARG A 681 7.07 20.20 -37.50
CA ARG A 681 7.83 18.95 -37.45
C ARG A 681 7.79 18.20 -38.78
N SER A 682 6.65 18.18 -39.45
CA SER A 682 6.53 17.58 -40.79
C SER A 682 7.36 18.31 -41.84
N LEU A 683 7.46 19.65 -41.76
CA LEU A 683 8.27 20.49 -42.65
C LEU A 683 9.78 20.43 -42.36
N THR A 684 10.18 19.96 -41.15
CA THR A 684 11.60 19.80 -40.79
C THR A 684 12.12 18.38 -40.95
N SER A 685 11.25 17.45 -41.33
CA SER A 685 11.58 16.04 -41.61
C SER A 685 11.68 15.73 -43.12
N GLU A 686 11.47 16.70 -44.02
CA GLU A 686 11.89 16.73 -45.41
C GLU A 686 13.25 17.43 -45.53
#